data_d5aa8b4b84c608dba7bf7d3d8270bbdf
#
_entry.id   d5aa8b4b84c608dba7bf7d3d8270bbdf
#
_cell.length_a   1.000
_cell.length_b   1.000
_cell.length_c   1.000
_cell.angle_alpha   90.00
_cell.angle_beta   90.00
_cell.angle_gamma   90.00
#
_symmetry.space_group_name_H-M   'P 1'
#
loop_
_entity.id
_entity.type
_entity.pdbx_description
1 polymer ?
#
loop_
_entity_poly.entity_id
_entity_poly.type
_entity_poly.pdbx_seq_one_letter_code
_entity_poly.pdbx_strand_id
1 'polypeptide(L)'
;GAEQAKTNNYLTALIQRDQQYGFAYADLSTGELKTSVLTTNDTLINELTSLQTKEIVVDDSVASDLRDQIKTLGILISEQNNVTPQAELSYLTQDLTVDLEQQVVERLLMYITVTQKRSLAHLQKAIAYEPSYFLKLDHNSKYNLELMKSIRTGKKQGTLLWLLDETKTAMGGRLLKQWIDRPLIVKADIETRQNKVATLLDHYFERSNLQEELTKVYDLERLAGRVAFGSVNGRDLVQLKTSLRQIPKIRYILSELDTQVFNDEVNQLDPVEDVADLIDAAIVEDAPLSVTDGGVIKDGYNEQLDQYRDAMNNGKKWIAELEAQERATTGIKNLKIGFNRVFGYYIEVTKANLAQLPKDRYERKQTLTNAERFSTPELKSHESLILEAESHSTDLEYQLFTKVRETVKKAIQRLQTLAKAVAAIDVLQSFAVVSEDYHFVRPKLTKSHDLKIVDGRHPVVEKVMGNQSYVPNNVTMSPDETVLLNTGPNMSGKSTYMRQLALTVIMAQIGCFVPAKSAQLPIFDQIFTRIGATDDLISGQSTFMVEMQEANNALQHATANSLVLFDEIGRGTATYDGMALAQAIIEFVHNHIHAKTLFSTHYHELTALDQELSGLRNVHVGATEQDGELVFLHKVEPGAADKSYGVHVAKLAGMPTSLLERANKILTSLENQTSTVSTTAASIAASDAANSVAPNTAASMPVEAADESQPVESETPVSEAPVAEAGDEQLSLFAEPAVTDAKGEKVLQQLKTLNLMAMTPMDVMNQLYKWQQKLGK
;
A
#
# COMPACT_ATOMS: atom_id res chain seq x y z
N GLY A 1 -1.01 3.30 -14.17
CA GLY A 1 -2.30 3.89 -13.83
C GLY A 1 -2.22 4.81 -12.61
N ALA A 2 -3.30 5.48 -12.30
CA ALA A 2 -3.37 6.44 -11.19
C ALA A 2 -3.03 5.82 -9.82
N GLU A 3 -3.34 4.53 -9.62
CA GLU A 3 -2.99 3.80 -8.39
C GLU A 3 -1.49 3.57 -8.25
N GLN A 4 -0.77 3.31 -9.34
CA GLN A 4 0.68 3.11 -9.31
C GLN A 4 1.43 4.42 -9.01
N ALA A 5 0.90 5.57 -9.45
CA ALA A 5 1.47 6.88 -9.15
C ALA A 5 1.49 7.17 -7.64
N LYS A 6 0.47 6.72 -6.91
CA LYS A 6 0.33 6.88 -5.46
C LYS A 6 0.93 5.74 -4.65
N THR A 7 1.76 4.89 -5.25
CA THR A 7 2.39 3.74 -4.59
C THR A 7 3.90 3.82 -4.71
N ASN A 8 4.61 3.66 -3.60
CA ASN A 8 6.06 3.53 -3.57
C ASN A 8 6.51 2.15 -4.05
N ASN A 9 7.72 2.09 -4.60
CA ASN A 9 8.39 0.86 -4.97
C ASN A 9 9.72 0.79 -4.22
N TYR A 10 9.75 0.01 -3.14
CA TYR A 10 10.90 -0.05 -2.24
C TYR A 10 11.80 -1.24 -2.55
N LEU A 11 13.10 -0.95 -2.67
CA LEU A 11 14.19 -1.92 -2.60
C LEU A 11 14.74 -1.91 -1.19
N THR A 12 14.86 -3.06 -0.56
CA THR A 12 15.30 -3.20 0.83
C THR A 12 16.66 -3.86 0.93
N ALA A 13 17.37 -3.64 2.03
CA ALA A 13 18.62 -4.30 2.37
C ALA A 13 18.61 -4.74 3.83
N LEU A 14 19.28 -5.85 4.10
CA LEU A 14 19.35 -6.47 5.41
C LEU A 14 20.75 -7.01 5.67
N ILE A 15 21.29 -6.69 6.83
CA ILE A 15 22.48 -7.34 7.38
C ILE A 15 22.20 -7.76 8.83
N GLN A 16 22.86 -8.80 9.29
CA GLN A 16 22.66 -9.33 10.63
C GLN A 16 23.99 -9.28 11.39
N ARG A 17 24.01 -8.61 12.55
CA ARG A 17 25.18 -8.47 13.42
C ARG A 17 24.75 -8.55 14.89
N ASP A 18 25.37 -9.39 15.68
CA ASP A 18 25.18 -9.46 17.14
C ASP A 18 23.70 -9.54 17.56
N GLN A 19 22.90 -10.38 16.87
CA GLN A 19 21.46 -10.56 17.09
C GLN A 19 20.60 -9.32 16.75
N GLN A 20 21.19 -8.34 16.10
CA GLN A 20 20.47 -7.18 15.57
C GLN A 20 20.41 -7.22 14.06
N TYR A 21 19.44 -6.55 13.51
CA TYR A 21 19.25 -6.42 12.06
C TYR A 21 19.51 -4.98 11.64
N GLY A 22 20.49 -4.77 10.78
CA GLY A 22 20.59 -3.53 10.00
C GLY A 22 19.61 -3.61 8.85
N PHE A 23 18.72 -2.64 8.75
CA PHE A 23 17.66 -2.61 7.76
C PHE A 23 17.68 -1.25 7.04
N ALA A 24 17.56 -1.30 5.72
CA ALA A 24 17.47 -0.08 4.92
C ALA A 24 16.51 -0.28 3.76
N TYR A 25 15.91 0.79 3.28
CA TYR A 25 15.11 0.76 2.08
C TYR A 25 15.22 2.06 1.30
N ALA A 26 15.03 1.95 -0.01
CA ALA A 26 15.05 3.07 -0.93
C ALA A 26 13.94 2.94 -1.97
N ASP A 27 13.36 4.06 -2.35
CA ASP A 27 12.55 4.20 -3.56
C ASP A 27 13.39 4.92 -4.62
N LEU A 28 13.82 4.18 -5.63
CA LEU A 28 14.67 4.74 -6.69
C LEU A 28 13.97 5.78 -7.54
N SER A 29 12.64 5.72 -7.62
CA SER A 29 11.88 6.70 -8.40
C SER A 29 11.79 8.07 -7.73
N THR A 30 11.82 8.12 -6.41
CA THR A 30 11.67 9.34 -5.61
C THR A 30 12.96 9.79 -4.92
N GLY A 31 13.89 8.87 -4.73
CA GLY A 31 15.13 9.11 -3.99
C GLY A 31 15.02 8.94 -2.47
N GLU A 32 13.87 8.51 -1.96
CA GLU A 32 13.68 8.22 -0.54
C GLU A 32 14.65 7.14 -0.07
N LEU A 33 15.33 7.37 1.06
CA LEU A 33 16.30 6.45 1.63
C LEU A 33 16.19 6.48 3.16
N LYS A 34 15.86 5.34 3.76
CA LYS A 34 15.68 5.20 5.20
C LYS A 34 16.35 3.97 5.74
N THR A 35 16.71 4.01 7.01
CA THR A 35 17.43 2.93 7.70
C THR A 35 17.00 2.82 9.15
N SER A 36 17.14 1.62 9.70
CA SER A 36 16.84 1.34 11.09
C SER A 36 17.66 0.15 11.59
N VAL A 37 17.85 0.07 12.90
CA VAL A 37 18.30 -1.15 13.58
C VAL A 37 17.10 -1.83 14.20
N LEU A 38 16.82 -3.05 13.77
CA LEU A 38 15.69 -3.85 14.27
C LEU A 38 16.23 -4.92 15.20
N THR A 39 15.53 -5.16 16.30
CA THR A 39 16.01 -6.06 17.36
C THR A 39 15.28 -7.40 17.38
N THR A 40 14.14 -7.52 16.72
CA THR A 40 13.33 -8.75 16.70
C THR A 40 13.01 -9.18 15.27
N ASN A 41 12.85 -10.49 15.09
CA ASN A 41 12.39 -11.06 13.83
C ASN A 41 11.00 -10.55 13.44
N ASP A 42 10.09 -10.44 14.41
CA ASP A 42 8.72 -9.97 14.18
C ASP A 42 8.70 -8.54 13.62
N THR A 43 9.52 -7.66 14.18
CA THR A 43 9.64 -6.28 13.66
C THR A 43 10.17 -6.26 12.23
N LEU A 44 11.17 -7.09 11.93
CA LEU A 44 11.70 -7.21 10.57
C LEU A 44 10.63 -7.66 9.58
N ILE A 45 9.89 -8.71 9.91
CA ILE A 45 8.83 -9.24 9.04
C ILE A 45 7.71 -8.20 8.87
N ASN A 46 7.34 -7.48 9.91
CA ASN A 46 6.36 -6.40 9.83
C ASN A 46 6.83 -5.27 8.92
N GLU A 47 8.09 -4.86 9.00
CA GLU A 47 8.66 -3.84 8.10
C GLU A 47 8.64 -4.30 6.64
N LEU A 48 9.08 -5.51 6.35
CA LEU A 48 9.08 -6.08 5.01
C LEU A 48 7.67 -6.13 4.42
N THR A 49 6.70 -6.50 5.22
CA THR A 49 5.30 -6.63 4.79
C THR A 49 4.66 -5.25 4.59
N SER A 50 4.89 -4.32 5.52
CA SER A 50 4.39 -2.94 5.41
C SER A 50 4.90 -2.22 4.17
N LEU A 51 6.18 -2.42 3.83
CA LEU A 51 6.81 -1.82 2.66
C LEU A 51 6.43 -2.53 1.35
N GLN A 52 5.73 -3.65 1.43
CA GLN A 52 5.41 -4.50 0.28
C GLN A 52 6.68 -4.84 -0.53
N THR A 53 7.72 -5.18 0.19
CA THR A 53 9.04 -5.49 -0.37
C THR A 53 8.95 -6.63 -1.38
N LYS A 54 9.52 -6.42 -2.56
CA LYS A 54 9.62 -7.44 -3.62
C LYS A 54 11.02 -8.00 -3.74
N GLU A 55 12.02 -7.22 -3.41
CA GLU A 55 13.44 -7.59 -3.47
C GLU A 55 14.17 -7.08 -2.23
N ILE A 56 15.01 -7.94 -1.66
CA ILE A 56 15.87 -7.64 -0.52
C ILE A 56 17.32 -7.98 -0.84
N VAL A 57 18.22 -7.05 -0.54
CA VAL A 57 19.66 -7.21 -0.70
C VAL A 57 20.24 -7.67 0.62
N VAL A 58 20.95 -8.77 0.61
CA VAL A 58 21.57 -9.38 1.80
C VAL A 58 23.06 -9.63 1.58
N ASP A 59 23.76 -9.91 2.68
CA ASP A 59 25.14 -10.41 2.66
C ASP A 59 25.22 -11.79 3.35
N ASP A 60 26.43 -12.32 3.49
CA ASP A 60 26.68 -13.62 4.12
C ASP A 60 26.28 -13.67 5.61
N SER A 61 26.09 -12.52 6.26
CA SER A 61 25.71 -12.45 7.66
C SER A 61 24.29 -12.92 7.96
N VAL A 62 23.42 -12.93 6.94
CA VAL A 62 22.02 -13.31 7.10
C VAL A 62 21.90 -14.83 7.13
N ALA A 63 21.35 -15.34 8.25
CA ALA A 63 21.19 -16.79 8.49
C ALA A 63 20.26 -17.45 7.45
N SER A 64 20.51 -18.72 7.15
CA SER A 64 19.71 -19.45 6.16
C SER A 64 18.25 -19.61 6.57
N ASP A 65 17.96 -19.74 7.86
CA ASP A 65 16.59 -19.83 8.37
C ASP A 65 15.80 -18.55 8.08
N LEU A 66 16.44 -17.41 8.27
CA LEU A 66 15.84 -16.11 7.96
C LEU A 66 15.65 -15.93 6.46
N ARG A 67 16.63 -16.37 5.65
CA ARG A 67 16.50 -16.36 4.17
C ARG A 67 15.31 -17.18 3.70
N ASP A 68 15.10 -18.35 4.28
CA ASP A 68 13.97 -19.22 3.96
C ASP A 68 12.63 -18.58 4.33
N GLN A 69 12.57 -17.94 5.48
CA GLN A 69 11.39 -17.18 5.92
C GLN A 69 11.06 -16.03 4.99
N ILE A 70 12.07 -15.29 4.54
CA ILE A 70 11.91 -14.19 3.58
C ILE A 70 11.42 -14.72 2.22
N LYS A 71 11.97 -15.83 1.75
CA LYS A 71 11.52 -16.49 0.50
C LYS A 71 10.06 -16.92 0.58
N THR A 72 9.63 -17.42 1.74
CA THR A 72 8.23 -17.82 1.98
C THR A 72 7.26 -16.63 1.81
N LEU A 73 7.72 -15.41 2.08
CA LEU A 73 6.94 -14.19 1.85
C LEU A 73 6.86 -13.78 0.37
N GLY A 74 7.52 -14.50 -0.53
CA GLY A 74 7.56 -14.17 -1.95
C GLY A 74 8.53 -13.06 -2.33
N ILE A 75 9.53 -12.79 -1.47
CA ILE A 75 10.53 -11.74 -1.68
C ILE A 75 11.76 -12.34 -2.36
N LEU A 76 12.21 -11.71 -3.46
CA LEU A 76 13.45 -12.08 -4.13
C LEU A 76 14.65 -11.66 -3.28
N ILE A 77 15.58 -12.59 -3.04
CA ILE A 77 16.82 -12.32 -2.32
C ILE A 77 17.94 -12.12 -3.33
N SER A 78 18.61 -10.98 -3.24
CA SER A 78 19.81 -10.64 -4.02
C SER A 78 21.00 -10.47 -3.08
N GLU A 79 22.18 -10.90 -3.52
CA GLU A 79 23.40 -10.85 -2.69
C GLU A 79 24.31 -9.70 -3.10
N GLN A 80 24.85 -9.02 -2.11
CA GLN A 80 25.88 -8.01 -2.26
C GLN A 80 26.87 -8.12 -1.10
N ASN A 81 27.91 -8.93 -1.26
CA ASN A 81 28.90 -9.16 -0.19
C ASN A 81 29.98 -8.10 -0.16
N ASN A 82 30.39 -7.61 -1.31
CA ASN A 82 31.45 -6.61 -1.42
C ASN A 82 30.90 -5.19 -1.39
N VAL A 83 31.43 -4.40 -0.50
CA VAL A 83 31.14 -2.97 -0.41
C VAL A 83 32.45 -2.20 -0.48
N THR A 84 32.60 -1.38 -1.52
CA THR A 84 33.73 -0.46 -1.66
C THR A 84 33.26 0.95 -1.36
N PRO A 85 34.06 1.77 -0.68
CA PRO A 85 33.71 3.17 -0.43
C PRO A 85 33.47 3.92 -1.74
N GLN A 86 32.33 4.63 -1.81
CA GLN A 86 31.96 5.48 -2.94
C GLN A 86 31.98 6.94 -2.49
N ALA A 87 33.01 7.66 -2.87
CA ALA A 87 33.18 9.08 -2.44
C ALA A 87 32.00 9.95 -2.86
N GLU A 88 31.42 9.69 -4.03
CA GLU A 88 30.27 10.45 -4.56
C GLU A 88 28.98 10.27 -3.76
N LEU A 89 28.82 9.15 -3.07
CA LEU A 89 27.65 8.80 -2.28
C LEU A 89 27.86 8.90 -0.77
N SER A 90 29.07 9.27 -0.32
CA SER A 90 29.40 9.34 1.11
C SER A 90 28.52 10.33 1.88
N TYR A 91 28.04 11.39 1.23
CA TYR A 91 27.14 12.37 1.86
C TYR A 91 25.80 11.76 2.29
N LEU A 92 25.37 10.66 1.67
CA LEU A 92 24.08 10.02 1.97
C LEU A 92 24.04 9.38 3.36
N THR A 93 25.18 8.94 3.88
CA THR A 93 25.33 8.33 5.21
C THR A 93 25.91 9.27 6.26
N GLN A 94 26.17 10.51 5.90
CA GLN A 94 26.91 11.47 6.70
C GLN A 94 26.25 11.78 8.06
N ASP A 95 24.91 11.80 8.09
CA ASP A 95 24.13 12.12 9.29
C ASP A 95 23.83 10.88 10.16
N LEU A 96 24.22 9.69 9.73
CA LEU A 96 24.02 8.46 10.49
C LEU A 96 25.10 8.30 11.55
N THR A 97 24.67 8.07 12.79
CA THR A 97 25.56 7.90 13.95
C THR A 97 25.76 6.45 14.35
N VAL A 98 24.87 5.56 13.92
CA VAL A 98 24.91 4.13 14.24
C VAL A 98 25.63 3.37 13.13
N ASP A 99 26.67 2.62 13.51
CA ASP A 99 27.54 1.90 12.57
C ASP A 99 26.78 0.89 11.72
N LEU A 100 25.86 0.13 12.32
CA LEU A 100 25.05 -0.87 11.62
C LEU A 100 24.14 -0.23 10.57
N GLU A 101 23.60 0.94 10.86
CA GLU A 101 22.78 1.71 9.91
C GLU A 101 23.61 2.18 8.72
N GLN A 102 24.82 2.68 8.97
CA GLN A 102 25.75 3.08 7.90
C GLN A 102 26.11 1.90 7.01
N GLN A 103 26.44 0.76 7.61
CA GLN A 103 26.84 -0.45 6.87
C GLN A 103 25.73 -0.96 5.96
N VAL A 104 24.49 -1.04 6.44
CA VAL A 104 23.38 -1.54 5.63
C VAL A 104 23.01 -0.59 4.50
N VAL A 105 23.07 0.72 4.73
CA VAL A 105 22.84 1.73 3.69
C VAL A 105 23.92 1.65 2.61
N GLU A 106 25.18 1.55 3.01
CA GLU A 106 26.32 1.40 2.07
C GLU A 106 26.18 0.15 1.20
N ARG A 107 25.69 -0.93 1.78
CA ARG A 107 25.42 -2.17 1.05
C ARG A 107 24.31 -2.00 0.03
N LEU A 108 23.22 -1.36 0.42
CA LEU A 108 22.13 -1.04 -0.48
C LEU A 108 22.58 -0.16 -1.64
N LEU A 109 23.33 0.90 -1.33
CA LEU A 109 23.87 1.83 -2.32
C LEU A 109 24.84 1.13 -3.29
N MET A 110 25.68 0.23 -2.78
CA MET A 110 26.60 -0.55 -3.61
C MET A 110 25.84 -1.43 -4.62
N TYR A 111 24.82 -2.12 -4.15
CA TYR A 111 23.96 -2.94 -5.00
C TYR A 111 23.28 -2.10 -6.08
N ILE A 112 22.72 -0.96 -5.70
CA ILE A 112 22.07 -0.04 -6.65
C ILE A 112 23.09 0.45 -7.69
N THR A 113 24.27 0.84 -7.27
CA THR A 113 25.33 1.31 -8.18
C THR A 113 25.75 0.24 -9.18
N VAL A 114 25.92 -1.00 -8.72
CA VAL A 114 26.30 -2.14 -9.57
C VAL A 114 25.22 -2.47 -10.59
N THR A 115 23.95 -2.42 -10.17
CA THR A 115 22.82 -2.86 -11.01
C THR A 115 22.28 -1.76 -11.93
N GLN A 116 22.28 -0.50 -11.50
CA GLN A 116 21.62 0.59 -12.24
C GLN A 116 22.54 1.31 -13.21
N LYS A 117 23.81 1.43 -12.94
CA LYS A 117 24.80 2.14 -13.80
C LYS A 117 24.35 3.54 -14.27
N ARG A 118 23.57 4.23 -13.45
CA ARG A 118 23.01 5.56 -13.72
C ARG A 118 23.39 6.52 -12.60
N SER A 119 23.27 7.83 -12.86
CA SER A 119 23.43 8.82 -11.80
C SER A 119 22.37 8.64 -10.72
N LEU A 120 22.81 8.67 -9.46
CA LEU A 120 21.96 8.56 -8.27
C LEU A 120 21.84 9.91 -7.53
N ALA A 121 22.01 11.01 -8.25
CA ALA A 121 22.01 12.36 -7.68
C ALA A 121 20.69 12.75 -6.98
N HIS A 122 19.59 12.06 -7.27
CA HIS A 122 18.30 12.28 -6.63
C HIS A 122 18.15 11.56 -5.29
N LEU A 123 19.03 10.64 -4.95
CA LEU A 123 18.97 9.99 -3.65
C LEU A 123 19.12 11.01 -2.53
N GLN A 124 18.24 10.92 -1.56
CA GLN A 124 18.23 11.81 -0.40
C GLN A 124 19.10 11.22 0.71
N LYS A 125 19.60 12.07 1.60
CA LYS A 125 20.34 11.59 2.78
C LYS A 125 19.52 10.56 3.53
N ALA A 126 20.17 9.46 3.93
CA ALA A 126 19.53 8.41 4.69
C ALA A 126 19.00 8.95 6.02
N ILE A 127 17.74 8.70 6.31
CA ILE A 127 17.08 9.07 7.55
C ILE A 127 16.94 7.82 8.40
N ALA A 128 17.52 7.88 9.61
CA ALA A 128 17.31 6.83 10.60
C ALA A 128 15.90 6.96 11.21
N TYR A 129 15.23 5.86 11.38
CA TYR A 129 13.91 5.81 12.00
C TYR A 129 13.84 4.67 13.03
N GLU A 130 12.91 4.78 13.94
CA GLU A 130 12.64 3.77 14.96
C GLU A 130 11.15 3.38 14.87
N PRO A 131 10.82 2.12 14.51
CA PRO A 131 9.43 1.70 14.41
C PRO A 131 8.62 1.91 15.68
N SER A 132 9.25 1.83 16.85
CA SER A 132 8.59 2.06 18.15
C SER A 132 8.19 3.52 18.41
N TYR A 133 8.65 4.46 17.60
CA TYR A 133 8.24 5.88 17.68
C TYR A 133 6.94 6.16 16.95
N PHE A 134 6.32 5.13 16.42
CA PHE A 134 5.01 5.21 15.76
C PHE A 134 4.06 4.22 16.41
N LEU A 135 2.77 4.45 16.23
CA LEU A 135 1.74 3.47 16.59
C LEU A 135 2.00 2.19 15.79
N LYS A 136 2.23 1.08 16.47
CA LYS A 136 2.47 -0.19 15.82
C LYS A 136 1.16 -0.82 15.34
N LEU A 137 1.16 -1.19 14.09
CA LEU A 137 0.10 -1.97 13.45
C LEU A 137 0.77 -3.14 12.74
N ASP A 138 0.53 -4.35 13.19
CA ASP A 138 1.01 -5.53 12.47
C ASP A 138 0.24 -5.72 11.15
N HIS A 139 0.75 -6.61 10.30
CA HIS A 139 0.12 -6.87 9.01
C HIS A 139 -1.31 -7.36 9.15
N ASN A 140 -1.58 -8.23 10.12
CA ASN A 140 -2.91 -8.77 10.36
C ASN A 140 -3.89 -7.69 10.79
N SER A 141 -3.46 -6.78 11.66
CA SER A 141 -4.29 -5.64 12.08
C SER A 141 -4.61 -4.70 10.93
N LYS A 142 -3.62 -4.38 10.09
CA LYS A 142 -3.84 -3.56 8.88
C LYS A 142 -4.85 -4.21 7.94
N TYR A 143 -4.73 -5.52 7.75
CA TYR A 143 -5.64 -6.30 6.92
C TYR A 143 -7.05 -6.36 7.51
N ASN A 144 -7.17 -6.71 8.79
CA ASN A 144 -8.46 -6.86 9.49
C ASN A 144 -9.24 -5.53 9.58
N LEU A 145 -8.52 -4.42 9.69
CA LEU A 145 -9.11 -3.07 9.73
C LEU A 145 -9.37 -2.49 8.35
N GLU A 146 -8.96 -3.17 7.30
CA GLU A 146 -9.11 -2.72 5.92
C GLU A 146 -8.57 -1.30 5.72
N LEU A 147 -7.31 -1.08 6.11
CA LEU A 147 -6.70 0.25 6.00
C LEU A 147 -6.37 0.62 4.56
N MET A 148 -5.83 -0.31 3.79
CA MET A 148 -5.32 -0.08 2.44
C MET A 148 -6.02 -0.92 1.37
N LYS A 149 -6.43 -2.14 1.73
CA LYS A 149 -7.05 -3.12 0.83
C LYS A 149 -8.31 -3.70 1.45
N SER A 150 -9.37 -3.79 0.66
CA SER A 150 -10.60 -4.46 1.07
C SER A 150 -10.38 -5.97 1.17
N ILE A 151 -10.85 -6.59 2.25
CA ILE A 151 -10.82 -8.04 2.44
C ILE A 151 -11.58 -8.75 1.32
N ARG A 152 -12.72 -8.18 0.92
CA ARG A 152 -13.61 -8.77 -0.08
C ARG A 152 -13.06 -8.71 -1.49
N THR A 153 -12.46 -7.59 -1.89
CA THR A 153 -12.08 -7.33 -3.30
C THR A 153 -10.58 -7.23 -3.52
N GLY A 154 -9.78 -7.07 -2.47
CA GLY A 154 -8.36 -6.77 -2.55
C GLY A 154 -8.02 -5.38 -3.12
N LYS A 155 -9.02 -4.54 -3.35
CA LYS A 155 -8.89 -3.19 -3.93
C LYS A 155 -8.91 -2.11 -2.86
N LYS A 156 -8.53 -0.90 -3.26
CA LYS A 156 -8.55 0.29 -2.41
C LYS A 156 -9.97 0.69 -1.98
N GLN A 157 -10.96 0.53 -2.85
CA GLN A 157 -12.33 0.94 -2.58
C GLN A 157 -12.90 0.24 -1.33
N GLY A 158 -13.53 0.98 -0.46
CA GLY A 158 -14.10 0.47 0.79
C GLY A 158 -13.09 0.38 1.93
N THR A 159 -11.96 1.08 1.85
CA THR A 159 -10.92 1.12 2.88
C THR A 159 -10.80 2.49 3.51
N LEU A 160 -10.04 2.59 4.61
CA LEU A 160 -9.73 3.88 5.22
C LEU A 160 -8.96 4.79 4.26
N LEU A 161 -7.99 4.27 3.55
CA LEU A 161 -7.25 5.01 2.53
C LEU A 161 -8.18 5.60 1.47
N TRP A 162 -9.12 4.80 0.96
CA TRP A 162 -10.13 5.26 0.00
C TRP A 162 -10.99 6.41 0.54
N LEU A 163 -11.39 6.33 1.81
CA LEU A 163 -12.17 7.39 2.47
C LEU A 163 -11.38 8.69 2.59
N LEU A 164 -10.11 8.60 3.00
CA LEU A 164 -9.28 9.76 3.32
C LEU A 164 -8.57 10.36 2.11
N ASP A 165 -8.51 9.67 0.98
CA ASP A 165 -7.73 10.09 -0.17
C ASP A 165 -8.52 11.06 -1.07
N GLU A 166 -8.47 12.32 -0.71
CA GLU A 166 -8.84 13.46 -1.54
C GLU A 166 -7.60 14.28 -1.94
N THR A 167 -6.44 13.62 -1.97
CA THR A 167 -5.19 14.24 -2.42
C THR A 167 -5.23 14.53 -3.91
N LYS A 168 -4.61 15.64 -4.30
CA LYS A 168 -4.60 16.16 -5.68
C LYS A 168 -3.30 15.84 -6.40
N THR A 169 -2.26 15.45 -5.66
CA THR A 169 -0.95 15.09 -6.21
C THR A 169 -0.61 13.63 -5.93
N ALA A 170 0.20 13.05 -6.80
CA ALA A 170 0.72 11.70 -6.59
C ALA A 170 1.61 11.63 -5.33
N MET A 171 2.41 12.65 -5.09
CA MET A 171 3.25 12.79 -3.90
C MET A 171 2.43 12.80 -2.62
N GLY A 172 1.33 13.55 -2.61
CA GLY A 172 0.38 13.59 -1.49
C GLY A 172 -0.26 12.24 -1.25
N GLY A 173 -0.64 11.52 -2.30
CA GLY A 173 -1.20 10.18 -2.19
C GLY A 173 -0.22 9.18 -1.58
N ARG A 174 1.04 9.22 -1.96
CA ARG A 174 2.10 8.38 -1.35
C ARG A 174 2.32 8.74 0.12
N LEU A 175 2.36 10.01 0.43
CA LEU A 175 2.55 10.48 1.81
C LEU A 175 1.36 10.09 2.71
N LEU A 176 0.14 10.18 2.21
CA LEU A 176 -1.05 9.74 2.94
C LEU A 176 -0.94 8.26 3.36
N LYS A 177 -0.52 7.39 2.45
CA LYS A 177 -0.26 5.98 2.76
C LYS A 177 0.77 5.82 3.87
N GLN A 178 1.87 6.56 3.79
CA GLN A 178 2.92 6.53 4.81
C GLN A 178 2.40 7.00 6.17
N TRP A 179 1.58 8.03 6.22
CA TRP A 179 0.99 8.52 7.47
C TRP A 179 0.01 7.52 8.09
N ILE A 180 -0.79 6.85 7.27
CA ILE A 180 -1.69 5.78 7.76
C ILE A 180 -0.89 4.59 8.28
N ASP A 181 0.17 4.20 7.60
CA ASP A 181 1.06 3.11 8.03
C ASP A 181 1.82 3.40 9.32
N ARG A 182 2.12 4.67 9.57
CA ARG A 182 2.94 5.12 10.70
C ARG A 182 2.27 6.26 11.45
N PRO A 183 1.16 5.99 12.18
CA PRO A 183 0.54 7.00 13.00
C PRO A 183 1.49 7.51 14.08
N LEU A 184 1.32 8.74 14.50
CA LEU A 184 2.19 9.40 15.46
C LEU A 184 1.83 9.00 16.89
N ILE A 185 2.82 9.05 17.79
CA ILE A 185 2.63 8.82 19.23
C ILE A 185 3.00 10.03 20.07
N VAL A 186 3.55 11.08 19.47
CA VAL A 186 3.92 12.31 20.17
C VAL A 186 2.77 13.29 20.04
N LYS A 187 2.18 13.65 21.16
CA LYS A 187 1.02 14.56 21.24
C LYS A 187 1.25 15.89 20.52
N ALA A 188 2.40 16.51 20.71
CA ALA A 188 2.74 17.78 20.07
C ALA A 188 2.74 17.70 18.55
N ASP A 189 3.25 16.60 17.99
CA ASP A 189 3.31 16.37 16.55
C ASP A 189 1.89 16.15 15.96
N ILE A 190 1.06 15.43 16.68
CA ILE A 190 -0.34 15.21 16.29
C ILE A 190 -1.09 16.55 16.30
N GLU A 191 -0.94 17.32 17.34
CA GLU A 191 -1.60 18.64 17.47
C GLU A 191 -1.14 19.63 16.42
N THR A 192 0.11 19.57 16.01
CA THR A 192 0.65 20.37 14.91
C THR A 192 -0.13 20.11 13.61
N ARG A 193 -0.36 18.84 13.29
CA ARG A 193 -1.20 18.47 12.13
C ARG A 193 -2.64 18.92 12.31
N GLN A 194 -3.22 18.72 13.49
CA GLN A 194 -4.60 19.13 13.79
C GLN A 194 -4.80 20.63 13.63
N ASN A 195 -3.83 21.44 14.07
CA ASN A 195 -3.89 22.89 13.94
C ASN A 195 -3.96 23.32 12.47
N LYS A 196 -3.19 22.65 11.60
CA LYS A 196 -3.20 22.90 10.15
C LYS A 196 -4.51 22.49 9.51
N VAL A 197 -5.05 21.33 9.88
CA VAL A 197 -6.36 20.87 9.41
C VAL A 197 -7.47 21.83 9.85
N ALA A 198 -7.47 22.25 11.11
CA ALA A 198 -8.45 23.20 11.64
C ALA A 198 -8.39 24.54 10.89
N THR A 199 -7.21 25.04 10.62
CA THR A 199 -7.02 26.29 9.85
C THR A 199 -7.59 26.17 8.45
N LEU A 200 -7.34 25.08 7.75
CA LEU A 200 -7.90 24.86 6.42
C LEU A 200 -9.42 24.68 6.43
N LEU A 201 -9.97 24.09 7.49
CA LEU A 201 -11.42 23.98 7.67
C LEU A 201 -12.08 25.35 7.83
N ASP A 202 -11.44 26.26 8.57
CA ASP A 202 -11.97 27.61 8.82
C ASP A 202 -11.87 28.53 7.60
N HIS A 203 -11.15 28.14 6.56
CA HIS A 203 -10.89 28.94 5.36
C HIS A 203 -11.32 28.19 4.09
N TYR A 204 -12.61 28.10 3.88
CA TYR A 204 -13.21 27.34 2.77
C TYR A 204 -12.70 27.78 1.38
N PHE A 205 -12.70 29.09 1.11
CA PHE A 205 -12.33 29.62 -0.22
C PHE A 205 -10.85 29.42 -0.50
N GLU A 206 -9.99 29.68 0.47
CA GLU A 206 -8.55 29.46 0.38
C GLU A 206 -8.24 27.97 0.17
N ARG A 207 -8.92 27.08 0.90
CA ARG A 207 -8.78 25.62 0.73
C ARG A 207 -9.22 25.18 -0.66
N SER A 208 -10.34 25.71 -1.16
CA SER A 208 -10.83 25.37 -2.51
C SER A 208 -9.85 25.83 -3.59
N ASN A 209 -9.30 27.04 -3.47
CA ASN A 209 -8.28 27.53 -4.37
C ASN A 209 -6.98 26.71 -4.30
N LEU A 210 -6.60 26.29 -3.10
CA LEU A 210 -5.45 25.42 -2.87
C LEU A 210 -5.60 24.09 -3.60
N GLN A 211 -6.77 23.47 -3.52
CA GLN A 211 -7.07 22.22 -4.23
C GLN A 211 -6.93 22.39 -5.75
N GLU A 212 -7.46 23.46 -6.29
CA GLU A 212 -7.37 23.76 -7.72
C GLU A 212 -5.91 23.90 -8.18
N GLU A 213 -5.10 24.64 -7.43
CA GLU A 213 -3.68 24.82 -7.77
C GLU A 213 -2.89 23.51 -7.62
N LEU A 214 -3.18 22.69 -6.60
CA LEU A 214 -2.54 21.40 -6.42
C LEU A 214 -2.81 20.43 -7.58
N THR A 215 -3.97 20.48 -8.20
CA THR A 215 -4.28 19.64 -9.36
C THR A 215 -3.36 19.87 -10.55
N LYS A 216 -2.73 21.05 -10.62
CA LYS A 216 -1.81 21.44 -11.69
C LYS A 216 -0.35 21.10 -11.39
N VAL A 217 -0.05 20.56 -10.23
CA VAL A 217 1.30 20.14 -9.82
C VAL A 217 1.49 18.67 -10.16
N TYR A 218 2.44 18.40 -11.05
CA TYR A 218 2.83 17.04 -11.42
C TYR A 218 3.72 16.41 -10.33
N ASP A 219 4.14 15.19 -10.55
CA ASP A 219 4.96 14.43 -9.59
C ASP A 219 6.42 14.92 -9.60
N LEU A 220 6.70 15.91 -8.78
CA LEU A 220 8.03 16.53 -8.70
C LEU A 220 9.12 15.55 -8.25
N GLU A 221 8.79 14.60 -7.37
CA GLU A 221 9.76 13.61 -6.90
C GLU A 221 10.19 12.67 -8.02
N ARG A 222 9.25 12.13 -8.78
CA ARG A 222 9.55 11.24 -9.91
C ARG A 222 10.15 11.98 -11.10
N LEU A 223 9.76 13.23 -11.31
CA LEU A 223 10.41 14.09 -12.32
C LEU A 223 11.89 14.31 -11.96
N ALA A 224 12.20 14.61 -10.70
CA ALA A 224 13.58 14.74 -10.22
C ALA A 224 14.38 13.44 -10.44
N GLY A 225 13.76 12.29 -10.19
CA GLY A 225 14.36 10.98 -10.46
C GLY A 225 14.69 10.77 -11.95
N ARG A 226 13.77 11.11 -12.84
CA ARG A 226 14.00 11.02 -14.28
C ARG A 226 15.09 11.96 -14.77
N VAL A 227 15.17 13.16 -14.20
CA VAL A 227 16.26 14.10 -14.48
C VAL A 227 17.62 13.49 -14.08
N ALA A 228 17.70 12.90 -12.89
CA ALA A 228 18.93 12.25 -12.40
C ALA A 228 19.35 11.07 -13.28
N PHE A 229 18.39 10.22 -13.67
CA PHE A 229 18.65 9.07 -14.53
C PHE A 229 18.97 9.44 -15.98
N GLY A 230 18.65 10.66 -16.40
CA GLY A 230 18.81 11.08 -17.79
C GLY A 230 17.71 10.58 -18.72
N SER A 231 16.62 10.05 -18.18
CA SER A 231 15.47 9.56 -18.95
C SER A 231 14.38 10.61 -19.18
N VAL A 232 14.54 11.80 -18.64
CA VAL A 232 13.60 12.91 -18.79
C VAL A 232 13.53 13.35 -20.26
N ASN A 233 12.34 13.66 -20.74
CA ASN A 233 12.12 14.22 -22.08
C ASN A 233 11.61 15.68 -22.01
N GLY A 234 11.35 16.27 -23.17
CA GLY A 234 10.86 17.65 -23.24
C GLY A 234 9.51 17.86 -22.57
N ARG A 235 8.60 16.91 -22.71
CA ARG A 235 7.27 16.96 -22.04
C ARG A 235 7.41 16.91 -20.53
N ASP A 236 8.31 16.09 -20.02
CA ASP A 236 8.59 16.03 -18.58
C ASP A 236 9.09 17.38 -18.05
N LEU A 237 9.98 18.06 -18.79
CA LEU A 237 10.47 19.38 -18.40
C LEU A 237 9.36 20.44 -18.44
N VAL A 238 8.46 20.38 -19.41
CA VAL A 238 7.30 21.27 -19.47
C VAL A 238 6.36 21.03 -18.29
N GLN A 239 6.12 19.77 -17.91
CA GLN A 239 5.37 19.43 -16.70
C GLN A 239 6.04 19.99 -15.44
N LEU A 240 7.36 19.90 -15.35
CA LEU A 240 8.12 20.49 -14.25
C LEU A 240 7.93 22.00 -14.19
N LYS A 241 8.09 22.70 -15.32
CA LYS A 241 7.84 24.15 -15.41
C LYS A 241 6.42 24.50 -14.96
N THR A 242 5.41 23.80 -15.47
CA THR A 242 4.00 24.04 -15.15
C THR A 242 3.77 23.90 -13.65
N SER A 243 4.35 22.85 -13.04
CA SER A 243 4.28 22.62 -11.60
C SER A 243 4.92 23.75 -10.81
N LEU A 244 6.12 24.17 -11.21
CA LEU A 244 6.85 25.25 -10.52
C LEU A 244 6.12 26.59 -10.60
N ARG A 245 5.41 26.86 -11.69
CA ARG A 245 4.62 28.08 -11.86
C ARG A 245 3.40 28.15 -10.93
N GLN A 246 2.96 27.02 -10.38
CA GLN A 246 1.86 26.99 -9.39
C GLN A 246 2.35 27.32 -7.98
N ILE A 247 3.62 27.16 -7.69
CA ILE A 247 4.16 27.31 -6.34
C ILE A 247 3.98 28.71 -5.75
N PRO A 248 4.24 29.79 -6.47
CA PRO A 248 3.95 31.12 -5.94
C PRO A 248 2.48 31.33 -5.56
N LYS A 249 1.55 30.74 -6.31
CA LYS A 249 0.11 30.80 -6.03
C LYS A 249 -0.24 30.02 -4.77
N ILE A 250 0.29 28.81 -4.61
CA ILE A 250 0.11 27.99 -3.41
C ILE A 250 0.67 28.71 -2.18
N ARG A 251 1.86 29.27 -2.30
CA ARG A 251 2.50 30.03 -1.24
C ARG A 251 1.68 31.25 -0.83
N TYR A 252 1.13 31.98 -1.80
CA TYR A 252 0.26 33.14 -1.56
C TYR A 252 -1.00 32.73 -0.82
N ILE A 253 -1.68 31.65 -1.24
CA ILE A 253 -2.88 31.14 -0.58
C ILE A 253 -2.61 30.84 0.89
N LEU A 254 -1.51 30.14 1.19
CA LEU A 254 -1.13 29.81 2.58
C LEU A 254 -0.77 31.06 3.38
N SER A 255 -0.20 32.07 2.76
CA SER A 255 0.12 33.34 3.44
C SER A 255 -1.09 34.19 3.78
N GLU A 256 -2.21 34.01 3.08
CA GLU A 256 -3.48 34.71 3.33
C GLU A 256 -4.28 34.08 4.49
N LEU A 257 -3.86 32.96 5.03
CA LEU A 257 -4.49 32.35 6.19
C LEU A 257 -4.17 33.17 7.46
N ASP A 258 -5.14 33.32 8.35
CA ASP A 258 -5.04 34.16 9.56
C ASP A 258 -4.05 33.63 10.60
N THR A 259 -3.54 32.43 10.41
CA THR A 259 -2.64 31.77 11.36
C THR A 259 -1.29 31.49 10.70
N GLN A 260 -0.24 31.41 11.52
CA GLN A 260 1.12 31.11 11.07
C GLN A 260 1.46 29.61 11.12
N VAL A 261 0.45 28.75 11.17
CA VAL A 261 0.65 27.30 11.32
C VAL A 261 1.38 26.66 10.15
N PHE A 262 1.35 27.28 8.96
CA PHE A 262 2.03 26.80 7.76
C PHE A 262 3.39 27.49 7.49
N ASN A 263 3.97 28.17 8.45
CA ASN A 263 5.24 28.89 8.23
C ASN A 263 6.36 27.99 7.74
N ASP A 264 6.48 26.79 8.28
CA ASP A 264 7.52 25.84 7.85
C ASP A 264 7.33 25.44 6.38
N GLU A 265 6.10 25.12 5.99
CA GLU A 265 5.78 24.76 4.61
C GLU A 265 5.98 25.95 3.66
N VAL A 266 5.53 27.15 4.06
CA VAL A 266 5.72 28.36 3.25
C VAL A 266 7.20 28.64 3.00
N ASN A 267 8.05 28.45 4.00
CA ASN A 267 9.50 28.61 3.86
C ASN A 267 10.13 27.57 2.93
N GLN A 268 9.53 26.40 2.82
CA GLN A 268 10.00 25.32 1.94
C GLN A 268 9.41 25.38 0.52
N LEU A 269 8.43 26.24 0.29
CA LEU A 269 7.81 26.45 -1.02
C LEU A 269 8.67 27.38 -1.89
N ASP A 270 9.84 26.91 -2.25
CA ASP A 270 10.72 27.57 -3.23
C ASP A 270 10.16 27.38 -4.64
N PRO A 271 9.83 28.46 -5.36
CA PRO A 271 9.29 28.33 -6.73
C PRO A 271 10.33 27.86 -7.74
N VAL A 272 11.60 27.75 -7.38
CA VAL A 272 12.70 27.33 -8.27
C VAL A 272 12.62 28.07 -9.63
N GLU A 273 12.48 29.38 -9.57
CA GLU A 273 12.21 30.23 -10.75
C GLU A 273 13.30 30.15 -11.81
N ASP A 274 14.56 30.01 -11.41
CA ASP A 274 15.70 29.86 -12.31
C ASP A 274 15.53 28.63 -13.22
N VAL A 275 15.07 27.51 -12.70
CA VAL A 275 14.78 26.31 -13.48
C VAL A 275 13.54 26.49 -14.36
N ALA A 276 12.47 27.04 -13.81
CA ALA A 276 11.24 27.30 -14.55
C ALA A 276 11.50 28.26 -15.72
N ASP A 277 12.27 29.32 -15.51
CA ASP A 277 12.63 30.30 -16.56
C ASP A 277 13.51 29.65 -17.61
N LEU A 278 14.48 28.82 -17.23
CA LEU A 278 15.33 28.12 -18.19
C LEU A 278 14.50 27.16 -19.06
N ILE A 279 13.61 26.40 -18.50
CA ILE A 279 12.74 25.49 -19.27
C ILE A 279 11.82 26.28 -20.18
N ASP A 280 11.25 27.38 -19.70
CA ASP A 280 10.37 28.26 -20.49
C ASP A 280 11.09 28.84 -21.68
N ALA A 281 12.33 29.28 -21.52
CA ALA A 281 13.14 29.82 -22.57
C ALA A 281 13.58 28.77 -23.60
N ALA A 282 13.88 27.57 -23.16
CA ALA A 282 14.56 26.55 -23.96
C ALA A 282 13.64 25.54 -24.64
N ILE A 283 12.59 25.09 -23.95
CA ILE A 283 11.78 23.91 -24.35
C ILE A 283 10.44 24.37 -24.95
N VAL A 284 10.09 23.83 -26.12
CA VAL A 284 8.78 24.08 -26.73
C VAL A 284 7.64 23.54 -25.87
N GLU A 285 6.50 24.24 -25.85
CA GLU A 285 5.34 23.84 -25.04
C GLU A 285 4.78 22.45 -25.43
N ASP A 286 4.73 22.16 -26.71
CA ASP A 286 4.26 20.90 -27.27
C ASP A 286 5.45 20.03 -27.70
N ALA A 287 6.30 19.70 -26.75
CA ALA A 287 7.53 18.95 -27.01
C ALA A 287 7.24 17.52 -27.47
N PRO A 288 7.98 16.98 -28.45
CA PRO A 288 7.89 15.59 -28.82
C PRO A 288 8.43 14.66 -27.72
N LEU A 289 8.08 13.37 -27.80
CA LEU A 289 8.61 12.37 -26.86
C LEU A 289 10.10 12.12 -27.05
N SER A 290 10.57 12.10 -28.32
CA SER A 290 11.98 11.91 -28.63
C SER A 290 12.77 13.20 -28.42
N VAL A 291 13.93 13.09 -27.80
CA VAL A 291 14.89 14.19 -27.59
C VAL A 291 15.98 14.24 -28.67
N THR A 292 16.08 13.20 -29.51
CA THR A 292 17.11 13.04 -30.53
C THR A 292 16.67 13.39 -31.92
N ASP A 293 15.36 13.54 -32.15
CA ASP A 293 14.80 13.76 -33.49
C ASP A 293 14.53 15.24 -33.81
N GLY A 294 14.91 16.14 -32.91
CA GLY A 294 14.67 17.58 -33.07
C GLY A 294 13.28 18.05 -32.66
N GLY A 295 13.02 19.33 -32.76
CA GLY A 295 11.73 19.92 -32.43
C GLY A 295 11.49 20.16 -30.94
N VAL A 296 12.51 20.04 -30.11
CA VAL A 296 12.44 20.18 -28.64
C VAL A 296 12.78 21.60 -28.18
N ILE A 297 13.76 22.23 -28.80
CA ILE A 297 14.28 23.54 -28.39
C ILE A 297 13.52 24.67 -29.11
N LYS A 298 13.13 25.68 -28.34
CA LYS A 298 12.46 26.87 -28.87
C LYS A 298 13.34 27.67 -29.85
N ASP A 299 12.68 28.26 -30.84
CA ASP A 299 13.31 29.27 -31.68
C ASP A 299 13.75 30.47 -30.84
N GLY A 300 14.90 31.02 -31.13
CA GLY A 300 15.46 32.16 -30.41
C GLY A 300 16.24 31.79 -29.12
N TYR A 301 16.26 30.53 -28.74
CA TYR A 301 17.02 30.08 -27.56
C TYR A 301 18.54 30.07 -27.81
N ASN A 302 18.96 29.62 -29.01
CA ASN A 302 20.36 29.50 -29.36
C ASN A 302 20.57 30.05 -30.79
N GLU A 303 21.49 30.97 -30.94
CA GLU A 303 21.77 31.63 -32.22
C GLU A 303 22.24 30.66 -33.30
N GLN A 304 23.11 29.73 -32.96
CA GLN A 304 23.64 28.73 -33.89
C GLN A 304 22.52 27.80 -34.39
N LEU A 305 21.64 27.39 -33.52
CA LEU A 305 20.47 26.56 -33.86
C LEU A 305 19.53 27.32 -34.81
N ASP A 306 19.28 28.60 -34.54
CA ASP A 306 18.45 29.44 -35.39
C ASP A 306 19.04 29.55 -36.79
N GLN A 307 20.36 29.67 -36.90
CA GLN A 307 21.07 29.72 -38.20
C GLN A 307 20.89 28.39 -38.96
N TYR A 308 20.99 27.24 -38.30
CA TYR A 308 20.75 25.94 -38.95
C TYR A 308 19.30 25.80 -39.42
N ARG A 309 18.33 26.25 -38.62
CA ARG A 309 16.90 26.24 -38.99
C ARG A 309 16.60 27.13 -40.15
N ASP A 310 17.19 28.32 -40.20
CA ASP A 310 17.07 29.24 -41.33
C ASP A 310 17.64 28.63 -42.60
N ALA A 311 18.79 27.99 -42.54
CA ALA A 311 19.38 27.28 -43.65
C ALA A 311 18.48 26.18 -44.21
N MET A 312 17.86 25.40 -43.30
CA MET A 312 16.90 24.36 -43.68
C MET A 312 15.66 24.94 -44.36
N ASN A 313 15.07 25.97 -43.77
CA ASN A 313 13.86 26.60 -44.27
C ASN A 313 14.12 27.30 -45.63
N ASN A 314 15.24 27.98 -45.77
CA ASN A 314 15.65 28.61 -47.05
C ASN A 314 15.91 27.55 -48.11
N GLY A 315 16.51 26.42 -47.74
CA GLY A 315 16.73 25.30 -48.64
C GLY A 315 15.43 24.65 -49.13
N LYS A 316 14.47 24.42 -48.22
CA LYS A 316 13.14 23.90 -48.57
C LYS A 316 12.37 24.85 -49.45
N LYS A 317 12.44 26.15 -49.20
CA LYS A 317 11.85 27.19 -50.02
C LYS A 317 12.46 27.20 -51.41
N TRP A 318 13.77 27.06 -51.51
CA TRP A 318 14.48 26.97 -52.78
C TRP A 318 14.03 25.73 -53.57
N ILE A 319 13.83 24.57 -52.94
CA ILE A 319 13.31 23.35 -53.60
C ILE A 319 11.91 23.58 -54.16
N ALA A 320 11.02 24.27 -53.43
CA ALA A 320 9.69 24.62 -53.91
C ALA A 320 9.75 25.57 -55.12
N GLU A 321 10.67 26.54 -55.11
CA GLU A 321 10.92 27.45 -56.24
C GLU A 321 11.50 26.71 -57.43
N LEU A 322 12.40 25.75 -57.21
CA LEU A 322 12.95 24.89 -58.26
C LEU A 322 11.87 24.03 -58.91
N GLU A 323 10.93 23.47 -58.14
CA GLU A 323 9.80 22.73 -58.68
C GLU A 323 8.98 23.57 -59.64
N ALA A 324 8.64 24.80 -59.25
CA ALA A 324 7.91 25.74 -60.10
C ALA A 324 8.69 26.13 -61.34
N GLN A 325 10.00 26.36 -61.22
CA GLN A 325 10.87 26.68 -62.30
C GLN A 325 11.03 25.54 -63.31
N GLU A 326 11.21 24.31 -62.83
CA GLU A 326 11.31 23.11 -63.64
C GLU A 326 10.01 22.83 -64.39
N ARG A 327 8.85 23.04 -63.76
CA ARG A 327 7.54 22.94 -64.43
C ARG A 327 7.44 23.96 -65.60
N ALA A 328 7.88 25.18 -65.37
CA ALA A 328 7.83 26.23 -66.37
C ALA A 328 8.81 25.95 -67.53
N THR A 329 10.04 25.51 -67.26
CA THR A 329 11.08 25.24 -68.22
C THR A 329 10.78 24.02 -69.10
N THR A 330 10.23 22.96 -68.52
CA THR A 330 9.92 21.69 -69.20
C THR A 330 8.53 21.67 -69.81
N GLY A 331 7.63 22.50 -69.33
CA GLY A 331 6.20 22.48 -69.70
C GLY A 331 5.41 21.31 -69.07
N ILE A 332 6.01 20.53 -68.19
CA ILE A 332 5.38 19.42 -67.54
C ILE A 332 4.66 19.92 -66.28
N LYS A 333 3.33 19.96 -66.33
CA LYS A 333 2.51 20.52 -65.21
C LYS A 333 2.46 19.64 -63.98
N ASN A 334 2.64 18.33 -64.09
CA ASN A 334 2.60 17.36 -63.01
C ASN A 334 3.98 16.94 -62.51
N LEU A 335 5.04 17.57 -62.95
CA LEU A 335 6.39 17.38 -62.40
C LEU A 335 6.37 17.79 -60.93
N LYS A 336 6.91 16.93 -60.09
CA LYS A 336 6.99 17.18 -58.63
C LYS A 336 8.37 16.84 -58.09
N ILE A 337 8.76 17.55 -57.06
CA ILE A 337 9.96 17.23 -56.26
C ILE A 337 9.49 16.61 -54.95
N GLY A 338 9.98 15.42 -54.66
CA GLY A 338 9.71 14.69 -53.44
C GLY A 338 10.97 14.28 -52.72
N PHE A 339 10.82 13.69 -51.54
CA PHE A 339 11.91 13.20 -50.71
C PHE A 339 11.70 11.72 -50.38
N ASN A 340 12.78 10.94 -50.53
CA ASN A 340 12.83 9.54 -50.14
C ASN A 340 14.02 9.31 -49.18
N ARG A 341 13.83 8.60 -48.11
CA ARG A 341 14.90 8.38 -47.11
C ARG A 341 16.13 7.64 -47.68
N VAL A 342 15.94 6.80 -48.71
CA VAL A 342 17.02 6.03 -49.32
C VAL A 342 17.75 6.83 -50.40
N PHE A 343 17.01 7.54 -51.25
CA PHE A 343 17.55 8.24 -52.46
C PHE A 343 17.65 9.75 -52.30
N GLY A 344 17.12 10.35 -51.24
CA GLY A 344 17.10 11.77 -51.02
C GLY A 344 16.02 12.49 -51.82
N TYR A 345 16.26 13.77 -52.14
CA TYR A 345 15.36 14.55 -52.98
C TYR A 345 15.43 14.11 -54.44
N TYR A 346 14.29 14.06 -55.09
CA TYR A 346 14.16 13.65 -56.49
C TYR A 346 13.12 14.48 -57.21
N ILE A 347 13.32 14.58 -58.54
CA ILE A 347 12.35 15.13 -59.48
C ILE A 347 11.60 13.94 -60.08
N GLU A 348 10.29 13.86 -59.86
CA GLU A 348 9.47 12.79 -60.42
C GLU A 348 8.71 13.26 -61.64
N VAL A 349 8.85 12.54 -62.75
CA VAL A 349 8.20 12.77 -64.01
C VAL A 349 7.48 11.49 -64.44
N THR A 350 6.20 11.63 -64.82
CA THR A 350 5.44 10.49 -65.35
C THR A 350 6.01 10.06 -66.69
N LYS A 351 5.94 8.73 -66.96
CA LYS A 351 6.52 8.17 -68.19
C LYS A 351 5.96 8.77 -69.45
N ALA A 352 4.73 9.22 -69.45
CA ALA A 352 4.08 9.91 -70.56
C ALA A 352 4.78 11.24 -70.93
N ASN A 353 5.43 11.89 -69.96
CA ASN A 353 6.05 13.19 -70.14
C ASN A 353 7.60 13.15 -70.29
N LEU A 354 8.20 11.96 -70.31
CA LEU A 354 9.66 11.79 -70.42
C LEU A 354 10.27 12.43 -71.66
N ALA A 355 9.56 12.41 -72.78
CA ALA A 355 10.02 13.03 -74.02
C ALA A 355 10.20 14.51 -73.93
N GLN A 356 9.55 15.25 -73.02
CA GLN A 356 9.64 16.69 -72.81
C GLN A 356 10.85 17.11 -71.94
N LEU A 357 11.61 16.15 -71.36
CA LEU A 357 12.78 16.43 -70.53
C LEU A 357 14.00 16.75 -71.44
N PRO A 358 14.77 17.79 -71.09
CA PRO A 358 16.09 18.04 -71.73
C PRO A 358 17.05 16.90 -71.44
N LYS A 359 17.81 16.47 -72.50
CA LYS A 359 18.59 15.22 -72.43
C LYS A 359 19.82 15.22 -71.52
N ASP A 360 20.40 16.41 -71.22
CA ASP A 360 21.73 16.47 -70.58
C ASP A 360 21.69 16.97 -69.12
N ARG A 361 20.52 17.31 -68.58
CA ARG A 361 20.38 17.93 -67.25
C ARG A 361 19.96 16.96 -66.14
N TYR A 362 19.19 15.94 -66.48
CA TYR A 362 18.56 15.04 -65.55
C TYR A 362 19.30 13.70 -65.48
N GLU A 363 19.74 13.35 -64.26
CA GLU A 363 20.35 12.05 -63.96
C GLU A 363 19.31 11.14 -63.35
N ARG A 364 19.10 9.94 -63.94
CA ARG A 364 18.13 8.99 -63.45
C ARG A 364 18.56 8.40 -62.11
N LYS A 365 17.66 8.48 -61.13
CA LYS A 365 17.86 7.91 -59.77
C LYS A 365 17.08 6.62 -59.54
N GLN A 366 15.82 6.56 -60.00
CA GLN A 366 14.94 5.46 -59.76
C GLN A 366 13.89 5.32 -60.86
N THR A 367 13.56 4.11 -61.26
CA THR A 367 12.47 3.82 -62.17
C THR A 367 11.29 3.22 -61.42
N LEU A 368 10.14 3.83 -61.55
CA LEU A 368 8.86 3.35 -61.01
C LEU A 368 7.98 2.84 -62.13
N THR A 369 6.86 2.19 -61.75
CA THR A 369 5.90 1.60 -62.73
C THR A 369 5.35 2.70 -63.68
N ASN A 370 4.97 3.85 -63.14
CA ASN A 370 4.31 4.95 -63.89
C ASN A 370 5.14 6.22 -64.03
N ALA A 371 6.30 6.27 -63.43
CA ALA A 371 7.14 7.45 -63.39
C ALA A 371 8.61 7.12 -63.31
N GLU A 372 9.47 8.09 -63.59
CA GLU A 372 10.90 8.01 -63.32
C GLU A 372 11.31 9.18 -62.43
N ARG A 373 12.29 8.92 -61.57
CA ARG A 373 12.85 9.88 -60.63
C ARG A 373 14.26 10.27 -61.03
N PHE A 374 14.52 11.58 -61.05
CA PHE A 374 15.76 12.17 -61.51
C PHE A 374 16.37 13.07 -60.45
N SER A 375 17.66 13.36 -60.63
CA SER A 375 18.36 14.39 -59.87
C SER A 375 19.08 15.32 -60.84
N THR A 376 19.33 16.53 -60.39
CA THR A 376 20.19 17.49 -61.07
C THR A 376 21.36 17.86 -60.17
N PRO A 377 22.50 18.37 -60.71
CA PRO A 377 23.62 18.83 -59.90
C PRO A 377 23.20 19.90 -58.86
N GLU A 378 22.31 20.81 -59.25
CA GLU A 378 21.78 21.86 -58.37
C GLU A 378 20.96 21.28 -57.22
N LEU A 379 20.09 20.31 -57.53
CA LEU A 379 19.30 19.61 -56.52
C LEU A 379 20.19 18.84 -55.54
N LYS A 380 21.21 18.12 -56.02
CA LYS A 380 22.18 17.43 -55.17
C LYS A 380 22.94 18.37 -54.24
N SER A 381 23.36 19.52 -54.75
CA SER A 381 24.09 20.52 -53.96
C SER A 381 23.21 21.09 -52.84
N HIS A 382 21.97 21.47 -53.13
CA HIS A 382 21.05 22.00 -52.13
C HIS A 382 20.56 20.91 -51.18
N GLU A 383 20.36 19.70 -51.66
CA GLU A 383 20.07 18.52 -50.82
C GLU A 383 21.13 18.31 -49.74
N SER A 384 22.41 18.33 -50.16
CA SER A 384 23.52 18.19 -49.22
C SER A 384 23.51 19.28 -48.16
N LEU A 385 23.26 20.53 -48.53
CA LEU A 385 23.19 21.66 -47.61
C LEU A 385 21.99 21.51 -46.63
N ILE A 386 20.83 21.08 -47.10
CA ILE A 386 19.64 20.90 -46.28
C ILE A 386 19.85 19.76 -45.30
N LEU A 387 20.31 18.59 -45.75
CA LEU A 387 20.53 17.40 -44.93
C LEU A 387 21.64 17.65 -43.89
N GLU A 388 22.70 18.36 -44.27
CA GLU A 388 23.77 18.75 -43.36
C GLU A 388 23.24 19.70 -42.27
N ALA A 389 22.46 20.74 -42.66
CA ALA A 389 21.85 21.65 -41.70
C ALA A 389 20.85 20.93 -40.78
N GLU A 390 20.08 19.99 -41.30
CA GLU A 390 19.16 19.17 -40.51
C GLU A 390 19.90 18.32 -39.49
N SER A 391 20.97 17.61 -39.92
CA SER A 391 21.79 16.80 -39.03
C SER A 391 22.45 17.63 -37.95
N HIS A 392 23.05 18.76 -38.29
CA HIS A 392 23.65 19.65 -37.29
C HIS A 392 22.61 20.27 -36.35
N SER A 393 21.42 20.58 -36.85
CA SER A 393 20.32 21.10 -36.06
C SER A 393 19.86 20.08 -35.01
N THR A 394 19.61 18.83 -35.39
CA THR A 394 19.18 17.76 -34.43
C THR A 394 20.25 17.45 -33.43
N ASP A 395 21.52 17.37 -33.82
CA ASP A 395 22.62 17.12 -32.89
C ASP A 395 22.79 18.27 -31.88
N LEU A 396 22.68 19.51 -32.33
CA LEU A 396 22.77 20.69 -31.48
C LEU A 396 21.57 20.76 -30.51
N GLU A 397 20.36 20.46 -30.97
CA GLU A 397 19.20 20.41 -30.10
C GLU A 397 19.37 19.41 -29.00
N TYR A 398 19.89 18.22 -29.29
CA TYR A 398 20.20 17.20 -28.30
C TYR A 398 21.25 17.68 -27.28
N GLN A 399 22.30 18.33 -27.74
CA GLN A 399 23.32 18.90 -26.86
C GLN A 399 22.75 20.01 -25.96
N LEU A 400 21.90 20.88 -26.50
CA LEU A 400 21.25 21.95 -25.76
C LEU A 400 20.27 21.38 -24.74
N PHE A 401 19.49 20.36 -25.12
CA PHE A 401 18.60 19.65 -24.22
C PHE A 401 19.36 19.00 -23.06
N THR A 402 20.45 18.31 -23.37
CA THR A 402 21.31 17.69 -22.35
C THR A 402 21.87 18.73 -21.38
N LYS A 403 22.25 19.90 -21.86
CA LYS A 403 22.77 21.00 -21.03
C LYS A 403 21.67 21.56 -20.12
N VAL A 404 20.45 21.71 -20.63
CA VAL A 404 19.28 22.09 -19.81
C VAL A 404 19.03 21.04 -18.72
N ARG A 405 19.01 19.76 -19.08
CA ARG A 405 18.83 18.65 -18.15
C ARG A 405 19.89 18.66 -17.03
N GLU A 406 21.16 18.85 -17.38
CA GLU A 406 22.26 18.92 -16.39
C GLU A 406 22.14 20.13 -15.46
N THR A 407 21.63 21.24 -15.95
CA THR A 407 21.34 22.42 -15.12
C THR A 407 20.20 22.15 -14.15
N VAL A 408 19.11 21.50 -14.61
CA VAL A 408 17.98 21.10 -13.77
C VAL A 408 18.44 20.09 -12.70
N LYS A 409 19.32 19.17 -13.07
CA LYS A 409 19.92 18.17 -12.15
C LYS A 409 20.58 18.82 -10.94
N LYS A 410 21.20 19.98 -11.09
CA LYS A 410 21.80 20.72 -9.96
C LYS A 410 20.77 21.23 -8.95
N ALA A 411 19.52 21.36 -9.36
CA ALA A 411 18.42 21.83 -8.51
C ALA A 411 17.61 20.72 -7.87
N ILE A 412 18.01 19.45 -8.00
CA ILE A 412 17.22 18.28 -7.53
C ILE A 412 16.91 18.39 -6.04
N GLN A 413 17.86 18.77 -5.21
CA GLN A 413 17.61 18.88 -3.75
C GLN A 413 16.56 19.94 -3.44
N ARG A 414 16.57 21.05 -4.14
CA ARG A 414 15.55 22.10 -4.02
C ARG A 414 14.17 21.57 -4.42
N LEU A 415 14.10 20.81 -5.51
CA LEU A 415 12.87 20.19 -6.00
C LEU A 415 12.34 19.14 -4.99
N GLN A 416 13.20 18.39 -4.35
CA GLN A 416 12.82 17.40 -3.34
C GLN A 416 12.28 18.05 -2.06
N THR A 417 12.89 19.13 -1.61
CA THR A 417 12.39 19.91 -0.46
C THR A 417 11.01 20.50 -0.77
N LEU A 418 10.85 21.05 -1.96
CA LEU A 418 9.58 21.56 -2.44
C LEU A 418 8.51 20.44 -2.49
N ALA A 419 8.86 19.30 -3.04
CA ALA A 419 7.96 18.16 -3.16
C ALA A 419 7.42 17.68 -1.81
N LYS A 420 8.27 17.63 -0.81
CA LYS A 420 7.87 17.26 0.58
C LYS A 420 6.86 18.25 1.17
N ALA A 421 7.08 19.53 0.97
CA ALA A 421 6.16 20.57 1.43
C ALA A 421 4.81 20.47 0.72
N VAL A 422 4.82 20.31 -0.59
CA VAL A 422 3.59 20.13 -1.40
C VAL A 422 2.84 18.88 -0.98
N ALA A 423 3.51 17.77 -0.78
CA ALA A 423 2.89 16.51 -0.35
C ALA A 423 2.21 16.66 1.01
N ALA A 424 2.87 17.28 1.99
CA ALA A 424 2.31 17.52 3.31
C ALA A 424 1.07 18.42 3.27
N ILE A 425 1.14 19.51 2.53
CA ILE A 425 0.02 20.43 2.31
C ILE A 425 -1.17 19.68 1.68
N ASP A 426 -0.90 18.84 0.70
CA ASP A 426 -1.92 18.06 -0.01
C ASP A 426 -2.63 17.06 0.91
N VAL A 427 -1.90 16.35 1.76
CA VAL A 427 -2.51 15.44 2.74
C VAL A 427 -3.36 16.21 3.75
N LEU A 428 -2.87 17.33 4.23
CA LEU A 428 -3.60 18.15 5.22
C LEU A 428 -4.89 18.74 4.63
N GLN A 429 -4.87 19.20 3.37
CA GLN A 429 -6.08 19.63 2.70
C GLN A 429 -7.05 18.48 2.48
N SER A 430 -6.54 17.27 2.18
CA SER A 430 -7.37 16.07 2.08
C SER A 430 -8.10 15.78 3.39
N PHE A 431 -7.41 15.85 4.52
CA PHE A 431 -8.03 15.71 5.84
C PHE A 431 -9.10 16.76 6.11
N ALA A 432 -8.86 18.02 5.72
CA ALA A 432 -9.82 19.09 5.88
C ALA A 432 -11.09 18.82 5.04
N VAL A 433 -10.92 18.41 3.79
CA VAL A 433 -12.05 18.12 2.87
C VAL A 433 -12.93 17.00 3.42
N VAL A 434 -12.33 15.86 3.78
CA VAL A 434 -13.09 14.71 4.29
C VAL A 434 -13.73 15.03 5.65
N SER A 435 -13.07 15.83 6.46
CA SER A 435 -13.62 16.26 7.75
C SER A 435 -14.87 17.14 7.59
N GLU A 436 -14.89 18.02 6.61
CA GLU A 436 -16.07 18.80 6.28
C GLU A 436 -17.17 17.94 5.67
N ASP A 437 -16.84 17.13 4.68
CA ASP A 437 -17.82 16.33 3.94
C ASP A 437 -18.52 15.29 4.81
N TYR A 438 -17.80 14.70 5.78
CA TYR A 438 -18.33 13.64 6.65
C TYR A 438 -18.52 14.09 8.10
N HIS A 439 -18.45 15.37 8.39
CA HIS A 439 -18.68 15.95 9.72
C HIS A 439 -17.80 15.35 10.81
N PHE A 440 -16.51 15.23 10.52
CA PHE A 440 -15.52 14.80 11.51
C PHE A 440 -15.21 15.95 12.48
N VAL A 441 -14.86 15.62 13.71
CA VAL A 441 -14.54 16.58 14.77
C VAL A 441 -13.08 16.43 15.21
N ARG A 442 -12.52 17.50 15.72
CA ARG A 442 -11.17 17.48 16.30
C ARG A 442 -11.16 16.64 17.58
N PRO A 443 -10.38 15.55 17.65
CA PRO A 443 -10.23 14.77 18.87
C PRO A 443 -9.34 15.51 19.87
N LYS A 444 -9.66 15.39 21.15
CA LYS A 444 -8.80 15.84 22.26
C LYS A 444 -7.91 14.67 22.70
N LEU A 445 -6.61 14.86 22.66
CA LEU A 445 -5.66 13.87 23.14
C LEU A 445 -5.31 14.13 24.59
N THR A 446 -5.28 13.08 25.40
CA THR A 446 -4.99 13.16 26.84
C THR A 446 -3.79 12.29 27.20
N LYS A 447 -3.10 12.64 28.27
CA LYS A 447 -2.06 11.81 28.88
C LYS A 447 -2.63 10.77 29.84
N SER A 448 -3.89 10.92 30.24
CA SER A 448 -4.60 9.94 31.07
C SER A 448 -5.13 8.79 30.20
N HIS A 449 -5.49 7.69 30.83
CA HIS A 449 -6.12 6.55 30.15
C HIS A 449 -7.64 6.74 29.98
N ASP A 450 -8.14 7.96 29.97
CA ASP A 450 -9.55 8.27 29.79
C ASP A 450 -9.94 8.24 28.31
N LEU A 451 -10.86 7.38 27.96
CA LEU A 451 -11.40 7.21 26.61
C LEU A 451 -12.87 7.57 26.60
N LYS A 452 -13.23 8.60 25.83
CA LYS A 452 -14.61 9.04 25.71
C LYS A 452 -14.93 9.48 24.29
N ILE A 453 -15.64 8.64 23.56
CA ILE A 453 -16.14 8.93 22.23
C ILE A 453 -17.66 9.00 22.30
N VAL A 454 -18.23 10.12 21.90
CA VAL A 454 -19.69 10.34 21.86
C VAL A 454 -20.15 10.27 20.42
N ASP A 455 -21.16 9.46 20.16
CA ASP A 455 -21.75 9.26 18.82
C ASP A 455 -20.69 8.93 17.77
N GLY A 456 -19.83 7.96 18.10
CA GLY A 456 -18.81 7.45 17.18
C GLY A 456 -19.43 6.69 16.00
N ARG A 457 -18.79 6.78 14.86
CA ARG A 457 -19.25 6.16 13.61
C ARG A 457 -18.10 5.38 12.98
N HIS A 458 -18.44 4.36 12.22
CA HIS A 458 -17.49 3.71 11.32
C HIS A 458 -17.49 4.50 10.01
N PRO A 459 -16.43 5.24 9.69
CA PRO A 459 -16.49 6.22 8.60
C PRO A 459 -16.65 5.59 7.23
N VAL A 460 -16.06 4.41 7.03
CA VAL A 460 -16.14 3.69 5.76
C VAL A 460 -17.52 3.09 5.54
N VAL A 461 -18.07 2.44 6.57
CA VAL A 461 -19.43 1.89 6.52
C VAL A 461 -20.45 3.01 6.27
N GLU A 462 -20.32 4.14 6.97
CA GLU A 462 -21.18 5.31 6.78
C GLU A 462 -21.13 5.83 5.34
N LYS A 463 -19.94 5.94 4.75
CA LYS A 463 -19.78 6.37 3.35
C LYS A 463 -20.43 5.38 2.37
N VAL A 464 -20.26 4.08 2.59
CA VAL A 464 -20.85 3.03 1.75
C VAL A 464 -22.38 3.01 1.87
N MET A 465 -22.93 3.22 3.05
CA MET A 465 -24.38 3.30 3.28
C MET A 465 -25.02 4.50 2.58
N GLY A 466 -24.26 5.56 2.33
CA GLY A 466 -24.77 6.78 1.69
C GLY A 466 -25.90 7.43 2.46
N ASN A 467 -27.10 7.53 1.88
CA ASN A 467 -28.26 8.17 2.50
C ASN A 467 -28.97 7.31 3.56
N GLN A 468 -28.54 6.07 3.76
CA GLN A 468 -29.06 5.24 4.84
C GLN A 468 -28.55 5.74 6.18
N SER A 469 -29.38 5.67 7.20
CA SER A 469 -29.01 6.15 8.54
C SER A 469 -28.02 5.18 9.19
N TYR A 470 -26.85 5.68 9.51
CA TYR A 470 -25.88 5.00 10.37
C TYR A 470 -26.26 5.20 11.84
N VAL A 471 -26.18 4.13 12.64
CA VAL A 471 -26.44 4.21 14.09
C VAL A 471 -25.14 4.53 14.82
N PRO A 472 -24.93 5.74 15.33
CA PRO A 472 -23.73 6.08 16.08
C PRO A 472 -23.69 5.41 17.44
N ASN A 473 -22.50 5.17 17.96
CA ASN A 473 -22.31 4.52 19.26
C ASN A 473 -21.26 5.23 20.10
N ASN A 474 -21.50 5.28 21.40
CA ASN A 474 -20.53 5.77 22.37
C ASN A 474 -19.52 4.69 22.73
N VAL A 475 -18.28 5.10 22.92
CA VAL A 475 -17.24 4.28 23.54
C VAL A 475 -16.71 5.05 24.72
N THR A 476 -16.98 4.59 25.92
CA THR A 476 -16.54 5.24 27.16
C THR A 476 -15.84 4.24 28.04
N MET A 477 -14.59 4.53 28.38
CA MET A 477 -13.78 3.77 29.33
C MET A 477 -13.05 4.77 30.22
N SER A 478 -13.42 4.78 31.52
CA SER A 478 -12.70 5.61 32.50
C SER A 478 -11.26 5.11 32.66
N PRO A 479 -10.35 5.88 33.28
CA PRO A 479 -8.97 5.42 33.48
C PRO A 479 -8.84 4.06 34.15
N ASP A 480 -9.76 3.71 35.04
CA ASP A 480 -9.76 2.45 35.81
C ASP A 480 -10.42 1.30 35.04
N GLU A 481 -11.15 1.57 33.99
CA GLU A 481 -11.80 0.55 33.17
C GLU A 481 -10.83 0.08 32.08
N THR A 482 -10.53 -1.22 32.08
CA THR A 482 -9.61 -1.83 31.12
C THR A 482 -10.29 -2.72 30.09
N VAL A 483 -11.40 -3.38 30.46
CA VAL A 483 -12.10 -4.32 29.57
C VAL A 483 -13.55 -3.93 29.38
N LEU A 484 -13.97 -3.76 28.13
CA LEU A 484 -15.37 -3.77 27.72
C LEU A 484 -15.70 -5.15 27.15
N LEU A 485 -16.56 -5.87 27.83
CA LEU A 485 -17.07 -7.17 27.36
C LEU A 485 -18.37 -6.93 26.60
N ASN A 486 -18.36 -7.18 25.29
CA ASN A 486 -19.50 -6.95 24.42
C ASN A 486 -20.18 -8.28 24.08
N THR A 487 -21.42 -8.40 24.45
CA THR A 487 -22.25 -9.56 24.14
C THR A 487 -23.41 -9.17 23.21
N GLY A 488 -24.07 -10.14 22.66
CA GLY A 488 -25.18 -9.95 21.74
C GLY A 488 -25.07 -10.84 20.52
N PRO A 489 -26.05 -10.81 19.61
CA PRO A 489 -26.06 -11.64 18.41
C PRO A 489 -24.99 -11.19 17.40
N ASN A 490 -24.45 -12.13 16.62
CA ASN A 490 -23.37 -11.88 15.66
C ASN A 490 -23.73 -10.85 14.57
N MET A 491 -25.00 -10.76 14.19
CA MET A 491 -25.47 -9.82 13.17
C MET A 491 -25.72 -8.41 13.69
N SER A 492 -25.46 -8.14 14.95
CA SER A 492 -25.83 -6.86 15.62
C SER A 492 -24.82 -5.74 15.47
N GLY A 493 -23.64 -6.00 14.86
CA GLY A 493 -22.61 -5.00 14.60
C GLY A 493 -21.48 -4.95 15.65
N LYS A 494 -21.23 -6.02 16.40
CA LYS A 494 -20.13 -6.09 17.39
C LYS A 494 -18.75 -5.85 16.75
N SER A 495 -18.47 -6.46 15.61
CA SER A 495 -17.21 -6.29 14.90
C SER A 495 -17.09 -4.87 14.33
N THR A 496 -18.18 -4.29 13.83
CA THR A 496 -18.19 -2.91 13.33
C THR A 496 -17.87 -1.92 14.45
N TYR A 497 -18.39 -2.16 15.64
CA TYR A 497 -18.09 -1.34 16.82
C TYR A 497 -16.60 -1.36 17.19
N MET A 498 -15.96 -2.52 17.18
CA MET A 498 -14.53 -2.63 17.43
C MET A 498 -13.69 -1.94 16.35
N ARG A 499 -14.02 -2.16 15.09
CA ARG A 499 -13.31 -1.54 13.96
C ARG A 499 -13.47 -0.02 13.99
N GLN A 500 -14.67 0.46 14.31
CA GLN A 500 -14.95 1.89 14.51
C GLN A 500 -13.98 2.51 15.50
N LEU A 501 -13.78 1.92 16.67
CA LEU A 501 -12.84 2.42 17.67
C LEU A 501 -11.39 2.43 17.13
N ALA A 502 -10.95 1.34 16.52
CA ALA A 502 -9.60 1.26 15.98
C ALA A 502 -9.33 2.32 14.90
N LEU A 503 -10.29 2.51 13.98
CA LEU A 503 -10.17 3.52 12.94
C LEU A 503 -10.16 4.93 13.50
N THR A 504 -10.99 5.21 14.50
CA THR A 504 -11.00 6.49 15.21
C THR A 504 -9.65 6.79 15.86
N VAL A 505 -9.04 5.79 16.50
CA VAL A 505 -7.70 5.93 17.10
C VAL A 505 -6.65 6.21 16.04
N ILE A 506 -6.65 5.47 14.94
CA ILE A 506 -5.69 5.67 13.84
C ILE A 506 -5.87 7.06 13.24
N MET A 507 -7.09 7.47 12.95
CA MET A 507 -7.39 8.78 12.38
C MET A 507 -6.91 9.91 13.32
N ALA A 508 -7.16 9.77 14.62
CA ALA A 508 -6.67 10.73 15.62
C ALA A 508 -5.14 10.83 15.61
N GLN A 509 -4.45 9.68 15.56
CA GLN A 509 -2.98 9.65 15.67
C GLN A 509 -2.25 9.95 14.36
N ILE A 510 -2.93 9.98 13.23
CA ILE A 510 -2.35 10.52 11.99
C ILE A 510 -2.56 12.05 11.87
N GLY A 511 -3.22 12.67 12.81
CA GLY A 511 -3.52 14.10 12.81
C GLY A 511 -4.79 14.50 12.08
N CYS A 512 -5.62 13.53 11.68
CA CYS A 512 -6.93 13.76 11.09
C CYS A 512 -8.00 14.02 12.18
N PHE A 513 -9.10 14.61 11.81
CA PHE A 513 -10.30 14.65 12.63
C PHE A 513 -11.01 13.29 12.59
N VAL A 514 -11.93 13.06 13.52
CA VAL A 514 -12.50 11.74 13.76
C VAL A 514 -14.02 11.71 13.59
N PRO A 515 -14.59 10.56 13.22
CA PRO A 515 -16.01 10.40 12.96
C PRO A 515 -16.80 10.25 14.28
N ALA A 516 -17.07 11.34 14.94
CA ALA A 516 -17.80 11.38 16.20
C ALA A 516 -18.42 12.77 16.42
N LYS A 517 -19.33 12.88 17.38
CA LYS A 517 -19.81 14.18 17.87
C LYS A 517 -18.74 14.86 18.74
N SER A 518 -18.08 14.10 19.59
CA SER A 518 -16.91 14.51 20.36
C SER A 518 -16.05 13.31 20.66
N ALA A 519 -14.75 13.53 20.83
CA ALA A 519 -13.81 12.46 21.14
C ALA A 519 -12.71 12.96 22.06
N GLN A 520 -12.42 12.17 23.09
CA GLN A 520 -11.28 12.33 23.96
C GLN A 520 -10.57 10.97 24.02
N LEU A 521 -9.30 10.97 23.65
CA LEU A 521 -8.55 9.73 23.45
C LEU A 521 -7.19 9.79 24.14
N PRO A 522 -6.76 8.70 24.80
CA PRO A 522 -5.35 8.53 25.13
C PRO A 522 -4.56 8.28 23.84
N ILE A 523 -3.24 8.41 23.92
CA ILE A 523 -2.35 8.05 22.82
C ILE A 523 -1.95 6.59 22.99
N PHE A 524 -2.23 5.78 21.98
CA PHE A 524 -1.90 4.34 21.98
C PHE A 524 -0.55 4.10 21.32
N ASP A 525 0.16 3.10 21.83
CA ASP A 525 1.46 2.66 21.29
C ASP A 525 1.33 1.54 20.26
N GLN A 526 0.29 0.72 20.39
CA GLN A 526 0.04 -0.41 19.49
C GLN A 526 -1.45 -0.78 19.50
N ILE A 527 -1.93 -1.27 18.36
CA ILE A 527 -3.26 -1.88 18.24
C ILE A 527 -3.08 -3.34 17.87
N PHE A 528 -3.67 -4.22 18.70
CA PHE A 528 -3.73 -5.66 18.43
C PHE A 528 -5.16 -6.04 18.07
N THR A 529 -5.30 -6.76 16.97
CA THR A 529 -6.62 -7.21 16.53
C THR A 529 -6.66 -8.71 16.35
N ARG A 530 -7.76 -9.30 16.77
CA ARG A 530 -8.21 -10.60 16.32
C ARG A 530 -9.68 -10.47 15.96
N ILE A 531 -9.96 -10.10 14.73
CA ILE A 531 -11.29 -9.83 14.20
C ILE A 531 -11.53 -10.70 12.97
N GLY A 532 -12.60 -11.48 13.00
CA GLY A 532 -12.98 -12.37 11.90
C GLY A 532 -12.17 -13.68 11.86
N ALA A 533 -12.61 -14.59 11.00
CA ALA A 533 -11.92 -15.85 10.72
C ALA A 533 -11.16 -15.70 9.39
N THR A 534 -9.84 -15.58 9.44
CA THR A 534 -8.99 -15.77 8.27
C THR A 534 -8.47 -17.19 8.30
N ASP A 535 -8.99 -18.02 7.39
CA ASP A 535 -8.42 -19.32 7.15
C ASP A 535 -7.09 -19.15 6.41
N ASP A 536 -5.98 -19.34 7.12
CA ASP A 536 -4.69 -19.45 6.46
C ASP A 536 -4.52 -20.86 5.89
N LEU A 537 -5.16 -21.09 4.75
CA LEU A 537 -5.10 -22.37 4.04
C LEU A 537 -3.70 -22.66 3.48
N ILE A 538 -2.84 -21.65 3.39
CA ILE A 538 -1.51 -21.76 2.79
C ILE A 538 -0.51 -22.34 3.78
N SER A 539 -0.62 -22.00 5.08
CA SER A 539 0.30 -22.46 6.10
C SER A 539 -0.05 -23.84 6.68
N GLY A 540 -1.22 -24.38 6.33
CA GLY A 540 -1.70 -25.67 6.87
C GLY A 540 -2.04 -25.66 8.36
N GLN A 541 -2.09 -24.48 8.99
CA GLN A 541 -2.47 -24.32 10.38
C GLN A 541 -3.98 -24.26 10.55
N SER A 542 -4.49 -24.82 11.67
CA SER A 542 -5.90 -24.69 11.96
C SER A 542 -6.27 -23.25 12.31
N THR A 543 -7.49 -22.84 12.01
CA THR A 543 -8.05 -21.52 12.37
C THR A 543 -7.86 -21.22 13.85
N PHE A 544 -8.04 -22.21 14.71
CA PHE A 544 -7.84 -22.06 16.15
C PHE A 544 -6.38 -21.81 16.52
N MET A 545 -5.42 -22.46 15.87
CA MET A 545 -4.00 -22.22 16.11
C MET A 545 -3.61 -20.78 15.73
N VAL A 546 -4.09 -20.28 14.60
CA VAL A 546 -3.85 -18.89 14.17
C VAL A 546 -4.45 -17.92 15.19
N GLU A 547 -5.67 -18.18 15.64
CA GLU A 547 -6.34 -17.37 16.66
C GLU A 547 -5.53 -17.32 17.96
N MET A 548 -5.01 -18.45 18.41
CA MET A 548 -4.19 -18.52 19.64
C MET A 548 -2.84 -17.83 19.45
N GLN A 549 -2.22 -17.92 18.28
CA GLN A 549 -0.97 -17.21 17.98
C GLN A 549 -1.16 -15.71 17.97
N GLU A 550 -2.23 -15.20 17.38
CA GLU A 550 -2.56 -13.77 17.35
C GLU A 550 -2.87 -13.26 18.76
N ALA A 551 -3.65 -14.01 19.53
CA ALA A 551 -3.92 -13.68 20.94
C ALA A 551 -2.64 -13.68 21.78
N ASN A 552 -1.77 -14.66 21.59
CA ASN A 552 -0.49 -14.74 22.29
C ASN A 552 0.43 -13.57 21.96
N ASN A 553 0.49 -13.16 20.70
CA ASN A 553 1.25 -11.98 20.28
C ASN A 553 0.79 -10.72 21.05
N ALA A 554 -0.51 -10.52 21.18
CA ALA A 554 -1.06 -9.43 21.98
C ALA A 554 -0.69 -9.56 23.45
N LEU A 555 -0.84 -10.74 24.03
CA LEU A 555 -0.56 -10.97 25.47
C LEU A 555 0.91 -10.76 25.83
N GLN A 556 1.84 -11.09 24.91
CA GLN A 556 3.27 -10.92 25.14
C GLN A 556 3.76 -9.47 24.91
N HIS A 557 3.17 -8.73 24.00
CA HIS A 557 3.70 -7.42 23.56
C HIS A 557 2.85 -6.23 23.97
N ALA A 558 1.60 -6.40 24.37
CA ALA A 558 0.74 -5.30 24.77
C ALA A 558 1.25 -4.63 26.07
N THR A 559 1.15 -3.33 26.10
CA THR A 559 1.43 -2.50 27.28
C THR A 559 0.14 -1.89 27.82
N ALA A 560 0.21 -1.18 28.93
CA ALA A 560 -0.92 -0.42 29.45
C ALA A 560 -1.42 0.68 28.49
N ASN A 561 -0.59 1.07 27.51
CA ASN A 561 -0.91 2.06 26.49
C ASN A 561 -1.36 1.43 25.16
N SER A 562 -1.57 0.13 25.12
CA SER A 562 -2.03 -0.56 23.91
C SER A 562 -3.55 -0.63 23.85
N LEU A 563 -4.07 -0.85 22.65
CA LEU A 563 -5.47 -1.15 22.39
C LEU A 563 -5.57 -2.60 21.89
N VAL A 564 -6.39 -3.40 22.54
CA VAL A 564 -6.60 -4.81 22.22
C VAL A 564 -8.05 -5.05 21.79
N LEU A 565 -8.23 -5.63 20.63
CA LEU A 565 -9.55 -5.91 20.06
C LEU A 565 -9.66 -7.39 19.75
N PHE A 566 -10.38 -8.11 20.59
CA PHE A 566 -10.60 -9.55 20.46
C PHE A 566 -12.07 -9.85 20.16
N ASP A 567 -12.31 -10.42 18.99
CA ASP A 567 -13.64 -10.80 18.53
C ASP A 567 -13.82 -12.32 18.59
N GLU A 568 -14.67 -12.77 19.46
CA GLU A 568 -15.10 -14.17 19.61
C GLU A 568 -13.96 -15.18 19.79
N ILE A 569 -12.99 -14.87 20.65
CA ILE A 569 -11.89 -15.78 20.97
C ILE A 569 -12.43 -17.05 21.67
N GLY A 570 -11.93 -18.21 21.23
CA GLY A 570 -12.30 -19.52 21.76
C GLY A 570 -13.36 -20.26 20.95
N ARG A 571 -13.84 -19.66 19.86
CA ARG A 571 -14.88 -20.24 19.00
C ARG A 571 -14.40 -21.46 18.20
N GLY A 572 -13.10 -21.58 17.93
CA GLY A 572 -12.52 -22.62 17.09
C GLY A 572 -12.27 -23.96 17.79
N THR A 573 -12.69 -24.13 19.02
CA THR A 573 -12.48 -25.34 19.82
C THR A 573 -13.76 -25.76 20.58
N ALA A 574 -13.69 -26.83 21.42
CA ALA A 574 -14.82 -27.25 22.25
C ALA A 574 -15.27 -26.09 23.14
N THR A 575 -16.58 -26.03 23.42
CA THR A 575 -17.20 -24.90 24.11
C THR A 575 -16.57 -24.60 25.47
N TYR A 576 -16.33 -25.60 26.29
CA TYR A 576 -15.73 -25.39 27.61
C TYR A 576 -14.26 -24.96 27.54
N ASP A 577 -13.48 -25.58 26.66
CA ASP A 577 -12.08 -25.17 26.43
C ASP A 577 -11.99 -23.73 25.92
N GLY A 578 -12.83 -23.36 24.98
CA GLY A 578 -12.91 -22.02 24.44
C GLY A 578 -13.32 -20.98 25.49
N MET A 579 -14.32 -21.30 26.31
CA MET A 579 -14.77 -20.44 27.41
C MET A 579 -13.69 -20.25 28.47
N ALA A 580 -13.01 -21.33 28.86
CA ALA A 580 -11.92 -21.29 29.82
C ALA A 580 -10.76 -20.43 29.35
N LEU A 581 -10.36 -20.57 28.08
CA LEU A 581 -9.30 -19.76 27.47
C LEU A 581 -9.72 -18.29 27.39
N ALA A 582 -10.94 -18.01 26.94
CA ALA A 582 -11.45 -16.65 26.85
C ALA A 582 -11.46 -15.96 28.22
N GLN A 583 -11.95 -16.63 29.25
CA GLN A 583 -11.94 -16.10 30.62
C GLN A 583 -10.52 -15.83 31.12
N ALA A 584 -9.62 -16.79 30.95
CA ALA A 584 -8.23 -16.66 31.36
C ALA A 584 -7.52 -15.49 30.65
N ILE A 585 -7.78 -15.29 29.36
CA ILE A 585 -7.24 -14.18 28.59
C ILE A 585 -7.76 -12.85 29.14
N ILE A 586 -9.06 -12.75 29.40
CA ILE A 586 -9.67 -11.54 29.98
C ILE A 586 -9.03 -11.23 31.35
N GLU A 587 -8.91 -12.21 32.21
CA GLU A 587 -8.31 -12.04 33.53
C GLU A 587 -6.85 -11.61 33.42
N PHE A 588 -6.09 -12.21 32.52
CA PHE A 588 -4.67 -11.88 32.31
C PHE A 588 -4.51 -10.43 31.81
N VAL A 589 -5.29 -10.00 30.84
CA VAL A 589 -5.27 -8.61 30.34
C VAL A 589 -5.64 -7.64 31.47
N HIS A 590 -6.69 -7.93 32.20
CA HIS A 590 -7.16 -7.08 33.30
C HIS A 590 -6.15 -6.97 34.45
N ASN A 591 -5.55 -8.11 34.88
CA ASN A 591 -4.71 -8.14 36.05
C ASN A 591 -3.24 -7.83 35.80
N HIS A 592 -2.73 -8.08 34.59
CA HIS A 592 -1.29 -8.00 34.30
C HIS A 592 -0.93 -6.98 33.24
N ILE A 593 -1.74 -6.81 32.19
CA ILE A 593 -1.41 -5.93 31.06
C ILE A 593 -1.99 -4.55 31.24
N HIS A 594 -3.23 -4.45 31.67
CA HIS A 594 -3.97 -3.19 31.86
C HIS A 594 -4.23 -2.39 30.57
N ALA A 595 -4.14 -3.04 29.39
CA ALA A 595 -4.44 -2.41 28.11
C ALA A 595 -5.95 -2.20 27.95
N LYS A 596 -6.35 -1.09 27.31
CA LYS A 596 -7.73 -0.89 26.90
C LYS A 596 -8.14 -1.99 25.94
N THR A 597 -9.13 -2.80 26.32
CA THR A 597 -9.51 -4.01 25.60
C THR A 597 -11.02 -4.03 25.35
N LEU A 598 -11.40 -4.22 24.09
CA LEU A 598 -12.74 -4.60 23.70
C LEU A 598 -12.74 -6.09 23.41
N PHE A 599 -13.55 -6.82 24.15
CA PHE A 599 -13.69 -8.27 24.03
C PHE A 599 -15.12 -8.61 23.66
N SER A 600 -15.32 -9.10 22.46
CA SER A 600 -16.63 -9.56 21.98
C SER A 600 -16.73 -11.06 22.16
N THR A 601 -17.83 -11.54 22.70
CA THR A 601 -18.03 -12.96 22.95
C THR A 601 -19.50 -13.37 22.83
N HIS A 602 -19.70 -14.61 22.46
CA HIS A 602 -21.00 -15.29 22.54
C HIS A 602 -21.16 -16.09 23.84
N TYR A 603 -20.12 -16.17 24.67
CA TYR A 603 -20.17 -16.84 25.98
C TYR A 603 -20.84 -15.91 26.98
N HIS A 604 -22.14 -16.06 27.15
CA HIS A 604 -22.93 -15.25 28.08
C HIS A 604 -22.46 -15.39 29.53
N GLU A 605 -21.92 -16.54 29.87
CA GLU A 605 -21.39 -16.86 31.21
C GLU A 605 -20.26 -15.92 31.64
N LEU A 606 -19.50 -15.40 30.69
CA LEU A 606 -18.40 -14.48 30.98
C LEU A 606 -18.87 -13.12 31.47
N THR A 607 -20.15 -12.77 31.29
CA THR A 607 -20.71 -11.49 31.78
C THR A 607 -20.64 -11.38 33.28
N ALA A 608 -20.61 -12.50 34.01
CA ALA A 608 -20.46 -12.54 35.47
C ALA A 608 -19.08 -12.08 35.97
N LEU A 609 -18.09 -11.94 35.08
CA LEU A 609 -16.75 -11.48 35.44
C LEU A 609 -16.73 -10.03 35.95
N ASP A 610 -17.75 -9.22 35.67
CA ASP A 610 -17.88 -7.86 36.19
C ASP A 610 -17.97 -7.81 37.71
N GLN A 611 -18.39 -8.91 38.36
CA GLN A 611 -18.45 -9.06 39.83
C GLN A 611 -17.05 -9.25 40.46
N GLU A 612 -16.12 -9.82 39.71
CA GLU A 612 -14.78 -10.16 40.21
C GLU A 612 -13.70 -9.21 39.72
N LEU A 613 -13.86 -8.67 38.54
CA LEU A 613 -12.91 -7.78 37.90
C LEU A 613 -13.43 -6.36 37.89
N SER A 614 -12.86 -5.51 38.73
CA SER A 614 -13.33 -4.11 38.92
C SER A 614 -13.20 -3.24 37.69
N GLY A 615 -12.23 -3.52 36.81
CA GLY A 615 -12.00 -2.78 35.57
C GLY A 615 -12.75 -3.35 34.35
N LEU A 616 -13.61 -4.34 34.55
CA LEU A 616 -14.41 -4.92 33.48
C LEU A 616 -15.85 -4.39 33.56
N ARG A 617 -16.37 -3.95 32.42
CA ARG A 617 -17.76 -3.52 32.27
C ARG A 617 -18.42 -4.24 31.10
N ASN A 618 -19.64 -4.70 31.30
CA ASN A 618 -20.45 -5.29 30.26
C ASN A 618 -21.17 -4.24 29.43
N VAL A 619 -21.18 -4.47 28.12
CA VAL A 619 -22.03 -3.79 27.15
C VAL A 619 -22.66 -4.83 26.23
N HIS A 620 -23.73 -4.47 25.57
CA HIS A 620 -24.36 -5.36 24.60
C HIS A 620 -24.94 -4.56 23.43
N VAL A 621 -25.10 -5.22 22.31
CA VAL A 621 -25.80 -4.66 21.17
C VAL A 621 -27.24 -5.18 21.20
N GLY A 622 -28.18 -4.25 21.31
CA GLY A 622 -29.58 -4.58 21.52
C GLY A 622 -30.27 -5.15 20.28
N ALA A 623 -31.29 -5.97 20.54
CA ALA A 623 -32.25 -6.39 19.56
C ALA A 623 -33.66 -6.32 20.19
N THR A 624 -34.67 -5.96 19.42
CA THR A 624 -36.08 -5.94 19.85
C THR A 624 -36.95 -6.74 18.92
N GLU A 625 -38.09 -7.20 19.43
CA GLU A 625 -39.13 -7.78 18.60
C GLU A 625 -40.13 -6.69 18.23
N GLN A 626 -40.34 -6.48 16.94
CA GLN A 626 -41.39 -5.64 16.38
C GLN A 626 -42.26 -6.48 15.43
N ASP A 627 -43.56 -6.54 15.70
CA ASP A 627 -44.54 -7.29 14.87
C ASP A 627 -44.17 -8.78 14.67
N GLY A 628 -43.56 -9.41 15.70
CA GLY A 628 -43.13 -10.80 15.64
C GLY A 628 -41.81 -11.02 14.91
N GLU A 629 -41.15 -9.96 14.45
CA GLU A 629 -39.84 -9.99 13.79
C GLU A 629 -38.75 -9.43 14.71
N LEU A 630 -37.56 -10.04 14.64
CA LEU A 630 -36.37 -9.58 15.35
C LEU A 630 -35.74 -8.42 14.60
N VAL A 631 -35.63 -7.27 15.24
CA VAL A 631 -34.95 -6.07 14.71
C VAL A 631 -33.67 -5.82 15.50
N PHE A 632 -32.53 -5.78 14.81
CA PHE A 632 -31.23 -5.41 15.39
C PHE A 632 -31.13 -3.89 15.48
N LEU A 633 -30.93 -3.38 16.69
CA LEU A 633 -30.88 -1.93 16.95
C LEU A 633 -29.54 -1.32 16.58
N HIS A 634 -28.48 -2.11 16.42
CA HIS A 634 -27.08 -1.66 16.20
C HIS A 634 -26.61 -0.62 17.23
N LYS A 635 -27.28 -0.50 18.35
CA LYS A 635 -26.95 0.41 19.45
C LYS A 635 -26.30 -0.36 20.59
N VAL A 636 -25.13 0.11 21.01
CA VAL A 636 -24.42 -0.44 22.16
C VAL A 636 -24.99 0.17 23.43
N GLU A 637 -25.45 -0.67 24.35
CA GLU A 637 -26.07 -0.28 25.61
C GLU A 637 -25.34 -0.88 26.80
N PRO A 638 -25.39 -0.26 27.99
CA PRO A 638 -24.80 -0.80 29.20
C PRO A 638 -25.45 -2.13 29.64
N GLY A 639 -24.64 -2.98 30.24
CA GLY A 639 -25.08 -4.23 30.80
C GLY A 639 -24.92 -5.43 29.86
N ALA A 640 -25.23 -6.62 30.38
CA ALA A 640 -25.17 -7.86 29.62
C ALA A 640 -26.44 -8.04 28.77
N ALA A 641 -26.33 -8.74 27.66
CA ALA A 641 -27.49 -9.11 26.85
C ALA A 641 -28.36 -10.13 27.61
N ASP A 642 -29.70 -9.92 27.61
CA ASP A 642 -30.62 -10.74 28.39
C ASP A 642 -30.95 -12.09 27.73
N LYS A 643 -30.77 -12.21 26.39
CA LYS A 643 -31.17 -13.41 25.64
C LYS A 643 -30.25 -13.70 24.47
N SER A 644 -30.15 -14.97 24.14
CA SER A 644 -29.58 -15.44 22.88
C SER A 644 -30.67 -15.45 21.80
N TYR A 645 -30.29 -15.05 20.56
CA TYR A 645 -31.24 -14.88 19.47
C TYR A 645 -31.08 -15.94 18.34
N GLY A 646 -30.32 -17.01 18.57
CA GLY A 646 -30.05 -18.02 17.55
C GLY A 646 -31.30 -18.65 16.97
N VAL A 647 -32.29 -19.00 17.80
CA VAL A 647 -33.57 -19.57 17.37
C VAL A 647 -34.42 -18.55 16.57
N HIS A 648 -34.36 -17.27 16.96
CA HIS A 648 -35.03 -16.19 16.21
C HIS A 648 -34.44 -16.01 14.82
N VAL A 649 -33.13 -16.10 14.68
CA VAL A 649 -32.44 -16.04 13.37
C VAL A 649 -32.83 -17.24 12.50
N ALA A 650 -32.95 -18.43 13.10
CA ALA A 650 -33.42 -19.61 12.40
C ALA A 650 -34.87 -19.45 11.91
N LYS A 651 -35.72 -18.79 12.67
CA LYS A 651 -37.08 -18.42 12.25
C LYS A 651 -37.06 -17.47 11.06
N LEU A 652 -36.20 -16.46 11.08
CA LEU A 652 -36.04 -15.53 9.95
C LEU A 652 -35.54 -16.24 8.68
N ALA A 653 -34.75 -17.29 8.83
CA ALA A 653 -34.29 -18.11 7.71
C ALA A 653 -35.39 -19.06 7.16
N GLY A 654 -36.54 -19.07 7.77
CA GLY A 654 -37.68 -19.87 7.30
C GLY A 654 -37.64 -21.34 7.69
N MET A 655 -36.96 -21.70 8.78
CA MET A 655 -36.95 -23.08 9.28
C MET A 655 -38.33 -23.54 9.71
N PRO A 656 -38.64 -24.87 9.64
CA PRO A 656 -39.94 -25.41 10.03
C PRO A 656 -40.32 -25.08 11.46
N THR A 657 -41.59 -24.71 11.68
CA THR A 657 -42.11 -24.33 13.00
C THR A 657 -41.92 -25.41 14.07
N SER A 658 -42.14 -26.69 13.68
CA SER A 658 -41.94 -27.82 14.57
C SER A 658 -40.50 -27.98 15.05
N LEU A 659 -39.52 -27.70 14.18
CA LEU A 659 -38.11 -27.69 14.49
C LEU A 659 -37.78 -26.57 15.50
N LEU A 660 -38.31 -25.37 15.26
CA LEU A 660 -38.11 -24.20 16.12
C LEU A 660 -38.71 -24.41 17.51
N GLU A 661 -39.91 -25.01 17.61
CA GLU A 661 -40.54 -25.35 18.88
C GLU A 661 -39.70 -26.37 19.67
N ARG A 662 -39.16 -27.35 18.98
CA ARG A 662 -38.28 -28.36 19.61
C ARG A 662 -36.98 -27.74 20.08
N ALA A 663 -36.39 -26.87 19.26
CA ALA A 663 -35.17 -26.13 19.60
C ALA A 663 -35.36 -25.25 20.84
N ASN A 664 -36.50 -24.58 20.97
CA ASN A 664 -36.83 -23.78 22.14
C ASN A 664 -36.96 -24.62 23.40
N LYS A 665 -37.59 -25.80 23.31
CA LYS A 665 -37.68 -26.73 24.45
C LYS A 665 -36.31 -27.25 24.91
N ILE A 666 -35.44 -27.58 23.96
CA ILE A 666 -34.05 -28.00 24.23
C ILE A 666 -33.29 -26.86 24.88
N LEU A 667 -33.40 -25.65 24.34
CA LEU A 667 -32.74 -24.46 24.88
C LEU A 667 -33.13 -24.19 26.33
N THR A 668 -34.41 -24.23 26.65
CA THR A 668 -34.91 -24.08 28.03
C THR A 668 -34.35 -25.13 28.97
N SER A 669 -34.26 -26.37 28.49
CA SER A 669 -33.66 -27.45 29.28
C SER A 669 -32.17 -27.25 29.57
N LEU A 670 -31.43 -26.79 28.55
CA LEU A 670 -29.98 -26.51 28.68
C LEU A 670 -29.71 -25.31 29.59
N GLU A 671 -30.51 -24.26 29.50
CA GLU A 671 -30.41 -23.09 30.36
C GLU A 671 -30.67 -23.45 31.82
N ASN A 672 -31.65 -24.31 32.11
CA ASN A 672 -31.92 -24.78 33.47
C ASN A 672 -30.77 -25.62 34.03
N GLN A 673 -30.11 -26.45 33.19
CA GLN A 673 -28.95 -27.24 33.65
C GLN A 673 -27.75 -26.33 33.94
N THR A 674 -27.51 -25.30 33.12
CA THR A 674 -26.41 -24.33 33.32
C THR A 674 -26.62 -23.52 34.58
N SER A 675 -27.83 -23.10 34.89
CA SER A 675 -28.16 -22.39 36.13
C SER A 675 -27.85 -23.23 37.34
N THR A 676 -28.11 -24.56 37.30
CA THR A 676 -27.81 -25.49 38.39
C THR A 676 -26.30 -25.70 38.57
N VAL A 677 -25.53 -25.77 37.46
CA VAL A 677 -24.05 -25.91 37.48
C VAL A 677 -23.41 -24.61 37.99
N SER A 678 -23.91 -23.44 37.60
CA SER A 678 -23.42 -22.16 38.10
C SER A 678 -23.60 -21.97 39.60
N THR A 679 -24.72 -22.39 40.14
CA THR A 679 -24.96 -22.38 41.60
C THR A 679 -24.03 -23.38 42.32
N THR A 680 -23.73 -24.52 41.71
CA THR A 680 -22.82 -25.52 42.28
C THR A 680 -21.36 -25.05 42.21
N ALA A 681 -20.96 -24.40 41.11
CA ALA A 681 -19.61 -23.83 40.95
C ALA A 681 -19.37 -22.67 41.93
N ALA A 682 -20.37 -21.79 42.14
CA ALA A 682 -20.28 -20.73 43.14
C ALA A 682 -20.18 -21.28 44.57
N SER A 683 -20.86 -22.39 44.87
CA SER A 683 -20.77 -23.07 46.17
C SER A 683 -19.43 -23.79 46.36
N ILE A 684 -18.83 -24.34 45.32
CA ILE A 684 -17.49 -24.93 45.33
C ILE A 684 -16.42 -23.85 45.50
N ALA A 685 -16.53 -22.74 44.80
CA ALA A 685 -15.62 -21.59 44.93
C ALA A 685 -15.70 -20.98 46.36
N ALA A 686 -16.90 -20.89 46.93
CA ALA A 686 -17.08 -20.44 48.31
C ALA A 686 -16.53 -21.44 49.31
N SER A 687 -16.59 -22.76 49.04
CA SER A 687 -16.01 -23.80 49.91
C SER A 687 -14.49 -23.85 49.80
N ASP A 688 -13.91 -23.59 48.63
CA ASP A 688 -12.46 -23.48 48.44
C ASP A 688 -11.89 -22.23 49.09
N ALA A 689 -12.62 -21.11 49.03
CA ALA A 689 -12.24 -19.87 49.72
C ALA A 689 -12.31 -20.04 51.26
N ALA A 690 -13.23 -20.87 51.78
CA ALA A 690 -13.32 -21.18 53.20
C ALA A 690 -12.25 -22.18 53.69
N ASN A 691 -11.69 -22.98 52.78
CA ASN A 691 -10.62 -23.96 53.09
C ASN A 691 -9.19 -23.41 52.87
N SER A 692 -9.02 -22.18 52.43
CA SER A 692 -7.70 -21.56 52.20
C SER A 692 -7.10 -20.88 53.43
N VAL A 693 -7.66 -21.11 54.63
CA VAL A 693 -7.08 -20.57 55.87
C VAL A 693 -6.63 -21.76 56.74
N ALA A 694 -5.47 -22.28 56.46
CA ALA A 694 -4.57 -22.83 57.47
C ALA A 694 -3.15 -22.97 56.93
N PRO A 695 -2.15 -22.57 57.70
CA PRO A 695 -0.79 -22.50 57.21
C PRO A 695 0.00 -23.78 57.47
N ASN A 696 0.92 -23.97 56.57
CA ASN A 696 2.23 -24.60 56.76
C ASN A 696 2.33 -25.87 57.61
N THR A 697 2.77 -26.91 57.02
CA THR A 697 4.06 -27.48 57.39
C THR A 697 4.62 -28.36 56.28
N ALA A 698 5.87 -28.12 56.01
CA ALA A 698 6.71 -28.88 55.14
C ALA A 698 6.79 -30.35 55.61
N ALA A 699 6.67 -31.26 54.69
CA ALA A 699 7.39 -32.52 54.78
C ALA A 699 7.67 -33.05 53.37
N SER A 700 8.94 -33.15 53.17
CA SER A 700 9.70 -33.72 52.12
C SER A 700 9.30 -35.13 51.73
N MET A 701 9.27 -35.41 50.42
CA MET A 701 9.79 -36.53 49.65
C MET A 701 9.71 -37.94 50.27
N PRO A 702 9.62 -39.00 49.51
CA PRO A 702 10.60 -39.27 48.46
C PRO A 702 10.06 -39.82 47.14
N VAL A 703 10.93 -39.61 46.17
CA VAL A 703 11.02 -40.29 44.89
C VAL A 703 11.35 -41.76 45.13
N GLU A 704 10.66 -42.64 44.50
CA GLU A 704 11.22 -43.93 44.12
C GLU A 704 10.79 -44.28 42.71
N ALA A 705 11.85 -44.35 41.94
CA ALA A 705 11.91 -44.98 40.65
C ALA A 705 11.94 -46.50 40.81
N ALA A 706 11.30 -47.21 39.97
CA ALA A 706 11.67 -48.55 39.52
C ALA A 706 10.87 -48.81 38.25
N ASP A 707 11.49 -48.94 37.20
CA ASP A 707 12.45 -49.81 36.62
C ASP A 707 11.78 -50.99 35.90
N GLU A 708 12.12 -51.02 34.65
CA GLU A 708 12.36 -52.13 33.76
C GLU A 708 11.37 -53.30 33.68
N SER A 709 10.89 -53.54 32.49
CA SER A 709 11.33 -54.70 31.74
C SER A 709 10.87 -54.70 30.28
N GLN A 710 11.85 -54.66 29.43
CA GLN A 710 11.86 -55.23 28.08
C GLN A 710 11.97 -56.76 28.19
N PRO A 711 12.06 -57.47 27.06
CA PRO A 711 11.26 -57.59 25.84
C PRO A 711 10.89 -59.06 25.61
N VAL A 712 10.04 -59.36 24.68
CA VAL A 712 10.08 -60.67 24.01
C VAL A 712 9.87 -60.48 22.51
N GLU A 713 10.95 -60.75 21.81
CA GLU A 713 10.98 -61.10 20.40
C GLU A 713 10.17 -62.38 20.16
N SER A 714 9.50 -62.43 19.06
CA SER A 714 9.44 -63.64 18.27
C SER A 714 9.16 -63.30 16.80
N GLU A 715 10.09 -63.82 16.03
CA GLU A 715 10.23 -63.75 14.58
C GLU A 715 9.09 -64.41 13.81
N THR A 716 8.75 -63.80 12.71
CA THR A 716 8.41 -64.15 11.34
C THR A 716 7.91 -65.58 11.00
N PRO A 717 7.32 -65.88 9.82
CA PRO A 717 7.60 -65.26 8.51
C PRO A 717 6.40 -65.03 7.56
N VAL A 718 6.64 -64.09 6.70
CA VAL A 718 6.32 -63.90 5.26
C VAL A 718 5.21 -64.76 4.65
N SER A 719 4.20 -64.11 4.17
CA SER A 719 3.53 -64.48 2.93
C SER A 719 3.12 -63.20 2.21
N GLU A 720 3.75 -62.97 1.10
CA GLU A 720 3.39 -61.99 0.12
C GLU A 720 1.96 -62.26 -0.42
N ALA A 721 1.09 -61.32 -0.23
CA ALA A 721 -0.02 -61.11 -1.11
C ALA A 721 -0.16 -59.58 -1.31
N PRO A 722 -0.46 -59.12 -2.53
CA PRO A 722 -0.47 -57.69 -2.82
C PRO A 722 -1.56 -57.04 -1.97
N VAL A 723 -1.11 -56.30 -1.01
CA VAL A 723 -1.95 -55.36 -0.31
C VAL A 723 -2.31 -54.29 -1.34
N ALA A 724 -3.56 -54.31 -1.71
CA ALA A 724 -4.20 -53.09 -2.12
C ALA A 724 -3.93 -52.11 -0.96
N GLU A 725 -3.18 -51.09 -1.22
CA GLU A 725 -3.09 -49.96 -0.35
C GLU A 725 -4.51 -49.42 -0.17
N ALA A 726 -5.20 -49.92 0.81
CA ALA A 726 -6.15 -49.13 1.53
C ALA A 726 -5.29 -48.08 2.20
N GLY A 727 -4.98 -47.01 1.47
CA GLY A 727 -4.49 -45.81 2.07
C GLY A 727 -5.41 -45.52 3.24
N ASP A 728 -4.84 -45.15 4.35
CA ASP A 728 -5.55 -44.52 5.43
C ASP A 728 -6.40 -43.40 4.85
N GLU A 729 -7.62 -43.75 4.42
CA GLU A 729 -8.70 -42.83 4.36
C GLU A 729 -9.05 -42.52 5.83
N GLN A 730 -8.17 -41.78 6.43
CA GLN A 730 -8.60 -40.89 7.47
C GLN A 730 -9.49 -39.87 6.72
N LEU A 731 -10.76 -40.20 6.69
CA LEU A 731 -11.83 -39.29 6.27
C LEU A 731 -11.68 -38.08 7.18
N SER A 732 -10.85 -37.14 6.73
CA SER A 732 -10.95 -35.78 7.18
C SER A 732 -12.33 -35.33 6.76
N LEU A 733 -13.22 -35.12 7.71
CA LEU A 733 -14.59 -34.64 7.51
C LEU A 733 -14.61 -33.27 6.77
N PHE A 734 -13.44 -32.71 6.45
CA PHE A 734 -13.21 -31.40 5.88
C PHE A 734 -12.18 -31.39 4.75
N ALA A 735 -11.66 -32.53 4.34
CA ALA A 735 -10.98 -32.62 3.06
C ALA A 735 -12.07 -32.77 2.01
N GLU A 736 -12.30 -31.73 1.23
CA GLU A 736 -12.80 -31.93 -0.10
C GLU A 736 -11.95 -33.01 -0.74
N PRO A 737 -12.52 -34.08 -1.29
CA PRO A 737 -11.73 -35.06 -2.00
C PRO A 737 -10.97 -34.26 -3.04
N ALA A 738 -9.66 -34.35 -3.01
CA ALA A 738 -8.85 -33.95 -4.14
C ALA A 738 -9.36 -34.84 -5.30
N VAL A 739 -10.34 -34.34 -6.03
CA VAL A 739 -10.70 -34.87 -7.33
C VAL A 739 -9.46 -34.64 -8.14
N THR A 740 -8.63 -35.67 -8.25
CA THR A 740 -7.57 -35.72 -9.25
C THR A 740 -8.27 -35.71 -10.58
N ASP A 741 -8.50 -34.51 -11.10
CA ASP A 741 -8.98 -34.34 -12.45
C ASP A 741 -7.81 -34.69 -13.37
N ALA A 742 -7.77 -35.96 -13.78
CA ALA A 742 -6.77 -36.46 -14.70
C ALA A 742 -6.73 -35.64 -16.01
N LYS A 743 -7.86 -35.00 -16.37
CA LYS A 743 -7.96 -34.10 -17.51
C LYS A 743 -7.27 -32.76 -17.22
N GLY A 744 -7.47 -32.23 -16.04
CA GLY A 744 -6.82 -31.00 -15.58
C GLY A 744 -5.31 -31.14 -15.47
N GLU A 745 -4.83 -32.24 -14.92
CA GLU A 745 -3.39 -32.54 -14.85
C GLU A 745 -2.74 -32.66 -16.22
N LYS A 746 -3.39 -33.35 -17.19
CA LYS A 746 -2.90 -33.42 -18.56
C LYS A 746 -2.79 -32.07 -19.23
N VAL A 747 -3.79 -31.20 -19.05
CA VAL A 747 -3.79 -29.83 -19.57
C VAL A 747 -2.67 -29.02 -18.93
N LEU A 748 -2.47 -29.14 -17.61
CA LEU A 748 -1.43 -28.45 -16.88
C LEU A 748 -0.02 -28.88 -17.36
N GLN A 749 0.15 -30.15 -17.62
CA GLN A 749 1.42 -30.70 -18.11
C GLN A 749 1.71 -30.25 -19.54
N GLN A 750 0.70 -30.22 -20.38
CA GLN A 750 0.81 -29.68 -21.74
C GLN A 750 1.12 -28.18 -21.74
N LEU A 751 0.52 -27.43 -20.81
CA LEU A 751 0.81 -26.00 -20.65
C LEU A 751 2.27 -25.75 -20.23
N LYS A 752 2.80 -26.57 -19.32
CA LYS A 752 4.20 -26.46 -18.86
C LYS A 752 5.22 -26.72 -19.96
N THR A 753 4.88 -27.59 -20.91
CA THR A 753 5.77 -27.96 -22.01
C THR A 753 5.58 -27.13 -23.27
N LEU A 754 4.59 -26.24 -23.30
CA LEU A 754 4.24 -25.42 -24.45
C LEU A 754 5.28 -24.32 -24.69
N ASN A 755 5.81 -24.24 -25.91
CA ASN A 755 6.69 -23.16 -26.30
C ASN A 755 5.88 -22.01 -26.90
N LEU A 756 5.46 -21.07 -26.09
CA LEU A 756 4.65 -19.92 -26.49
C LEU A 756 5.33 -19.01 -27.50
N MET A 757 6.67 -18.97 -27.49
CA MET A 757 7.45 -18.11 -28.41
C MET A 757 7.46 -18.64 -29.85
N ALA A 758 7.13 -19.92 -30.04
CA ALA A 758 7.06 -20.55 -31.35
C ALA A 758 5.65 -20.57 -31.95
N MET A 759 4.66 -20.01 -31.24
CA MET A 759 3.25 -20.07 -31.63
C MET A 759 2.74 -18.71 -32.12
N THR A 760 1.88 -18.76 -33.14
CA THR A 760 1.13 -17.56 -33.53
C THR A 760 -0.01 -17.28 -32.55
N PRO A 761 -0.52 -16.04 -32.44
CA PRO A 761 -1.68 -15.74 -31.60
C PRO A 761 -2.89 -16.63 -31.88
N MET A 762 -3.09 -17.01 -33.14
CA MET A 762 -4.18 -17.90 -33.55
C MET A 762 -3.96 -19.34 -33.05
N ASP A 763 -2.71 -19.83 -33.05
CA ASP A 763 -2.40 -21.15 -32.52
C ASP A 763 -2.61 -21.19 -31.00
N VAL A 764 -2.28 -20.13 -30.30
CA VAL A 764 -2.53 -20.00 -28.86
C VAL A 764 -4.03 -20.02 -28.57
N MET A 765 -4.82 -19.27 -29.31
CA MET A 765 -6.28 -19.25 -29.19
C MET A 765 -6.89 -20.64 -29.45
N ASN A 766 -6.45 -21.31 -30.50
CA ASN A 766 -6.92 -22.65 -30.82
C ASN A 766 -6.53 -23.67 -29.74
N GLN A 767 -5.34 -23.54 -29.18
CA GLN A 767 -4.89 -24.43 -28.12
C GLN A 767 -5.67 -24.21 -26.81
N LEU A 768 -5.92 -22.96 -26.45
CA LEU A 768 -6.76 -22.62 -25.31
C LEU A 768 -8.17 -23.15 -25.48
N TYR A 769 -8.76 -23.01 -26.66
CA TYR A 769 -10.09 -23.54 -26.96
C TYR A 769 -10.15 -25.06 -26.83
N LYS A 770 -9.13 -25.78 -27.35
CA LYS A 770 -9.02 -27.24 -27.21
C LYS A 770 -8.92 -27.67 -25.74
N TRP A 771 -8.19 -26.95 -24.94
CA TRP A 771 -8.08 -27.23 -23.50
C TRP A 771 -9.41 -26.94 -22.78
N GLN A 772 -10.06 -25.86 -23.13
CA GLN A 772 -11.39 -25.52 -22.57
C GLN A 772 -12.40 -26.62 -22.89
N GLN A 773 -12.39 -27.18 -24.11
CA GLN A 773 -13.22 -28.30 -24.48
C GLN A 773 -12.86 -29.59 -23.71
N LYS A 774 -11.57 -29.85 -23.47
CA LYS A 774 -11.13 -31.02 -22.71
C LYS A 774 -11.48 -30.95 -21.23
N LEU A 775 -11.42 -29.78 -20.65
CA LEU A 775 -11.79 -29.58 -19.25
C LEU A 775 -13.31 -29.65 -19.04
N GLY A 776 -14.04 -29.57 -20.11
CA GLY A 776 -15.46 -29.85 -20.23
C GLY A 776 -16.35 -29.06 -19.28
N LYS A 777 -16.99 -28.19 -19.81
CA LYS A 777 -18.16 -27.58 -19.20
C LYS A 777 -18.53 -28.01 -17.78
#